data_0acaa53ae05462cd3da993b8039bc766
#
_entry.id   0acaa53ae05462cd3da993b8039bc766
#
_cell.length_a   1.000
_cell.length_b   1.000
_cell.length_c   1.000
_cell.angle_alpha   90.00
_cell.angle_beta   90.00
_cell.angle_gamma   90.00
#
_symmetry.space_group_name_H-M   'P 1'
#
loop_
_entity.id
_entity.type
_entity.pdbx_description
1 polymer ?
#
loop_
_entity_poly.entity_id
_entity_poly.type
_entity_poly.pdbx_seq_one_letter_code
_entity_poly.pdbx_strand_id
1 'polypeptide(L)'
;MENTKENTDLNMGRAKNDRWKKILGIILNIALLLLIDGLLVYTFINEGNRIYKGTIIKILLIVTGNILFLVLLFWGEKICSAIKNTTFLKIADVILLLATPGIVFMLVQMVTWVSGYKNKAVSTFKGLVKMSLLMEQPYLTLNLIIYAIFFIILIILFRKINIASSALCYLFIILAMVNYYVMEFRGEPFQLLDIVGMGTAAEVVGEYSFKIKLMLGIPLIYALVFGEFVLKFQKLELGKKSRKNTAARFSVLAVIVITLCFTIRPILQKLDAVTLWQINRIYKEQGYISSLVKEIKYFYIEQPEGYSVGKTVELAQEIEDGENIVSETDKGESEESVDNTAADTFETVTPKNIILIMNESLTDFESVGKIKSNVEILPYIRSLNKNVKHGQLHVPTFGAGTARSEYEALTGNSMSFLPSGSVPYQLYVRDPEYGLADILKSQGYYTIAMHPNKAHNWNRASVYPCMGFDEFISLENWGEEHRELLRNYVSDKATFEKIISLYEEKDADEKLFTFCVTMQNHGGYTVEDRAGFEPTVKLGYDTEYPLAETYLSLARESDSAFKELLEYFEKVDEPTMIVMFGDHWPKIEEEFMAKLLGGNRQSLGLVESQQSYTTPYVIWTNYPFETVEEDFSANYLGSYMLQLAGLEMPGYNQFLMNLKEQLPIIGVGAVCDKDGNWYANDARPDDYTKLMTDYNILEYNNQFEKKDVIESLFTLK
;
A
#
# COMPACT_ATOMS: atom_id res chain seq x y z
N MET A 1 49.14 -39.58 29.82
CA MET A 1 49.63 -38.20 29.52
C MET A 1 48.99 -37.61 28.23
N GLU A 2 48.64 -38.43 27.22
CA GLU A 2 47.99 -37.93 25.98
C GLU A 2 46.55 -37.41 26.21
N ASN A 3 45.71 -38.12 26.95
CA ASN A 3 44.33 -37.69 27.24
C ASN A 3 44.21 -36.39 28.03
N THR A 4 45.26 -35.99 28.77
CA THR A 4 45.31 -34.72 29.50
C THR A 4 45.68 -33.55 28.62
N LYS A 5 46.51 -33.77 27.59
CA LYS A 5 46.88 -32.73 26.59
C LYS A 5 45.70 -32.45 25.65
N GLU A 6 45.05 -33.47 25.15
CA GLU A 6 43.89 -33.34 24.25
C GLU A 6 42.71 -32.59 24.91
N ASN A 7 42.43 -32.86 26.19
CA ASN A 7 41.43 -32.12 26.97
C ASN A 7 41.84 -30.67 27.27
N THR A 8 43.13 -30.37 27.38
CA THR A 8 43.64 -29.01 27.61
C THR A 8 43.56 -28.19 26.32
N ASP A 9 43.89 -28.79 25.17
CA ASP A 9 43.80 -28.13 23.86
C ASP A 9 42.34 -27.91 23.44
N LEU A 10 41.42 -28.84 23.70
CA LEU A 10 39.98 -28.67 23.50
C LEU A 10 39.39 -27.54 24.37
N ASN A 11 39.82 -27.44 25.63
CA ASN A 11 39.38 -26.37 26.54
C ASN A 11 39.97 -25.01 26.17
N MET A 12 41.24 -24.94 25.71
CA MET A 12 41.83 -23.73 25.19
C MET A 12 41.17 -23.26 23.88
N GLY A 13 40.83 -24.19 22.99
CA GLY A 13 40.09 -23.87 21.76
C GLY A 13 38.70 -23.34 22.05
N ARG A 14 37.97 -23.93 23.00
CA ARG A 14 36.64 -23.43 23.45
C ARG A 14 36.74 -22.02 24.08
N ALA A 15 37.69 -21.80 24.98
CA ALA A 15 37.91 -20.51 25.64
C ALA A 15 38.28 -19.41 24.64
N LYS A 16 39.10 -19.72 23.61
CA LYS A 16 39.47 -18.83 22.53
C LYS A 16 38.25 -18.47 21.64
N ASN A 17 37.44 -19.49 21.33
CA ASN A 17 36.21 -19.28 20.53
C ASN A 17 35.16 -18.42 21.28
N ASP A 18 35.00 -18.63 22.58
CA ASP A 18 34.06 -17.84 23.40
C ASP A 18 34.55 -16.40 23.57
N ARG A 19 35.86 -16.17 23.65
CA ARG A 19 36.45 -14.82 23.67
C ARG A 19 36.23 -14.10 22.35
N TRP A 20 36.40 -14.76 21.20
CA TRP A 20 36.14 -14.17 19.90
C TRP A 20 34.67 -13.85 19.69
N LYS A 21 33.73 -14.71 20.10
CA LYS A 21 32.28 -14.42 20.06
C LYS A 21 31.91 -13.19 20.89
N LYS A 22 32.53 -13.03 22.05
CA LYS A 22 32.31 -11.86 22.92
C LYS A 22 32.84 -10.58 22.27
N ILE A 23 34.04 -10.61 21.70
CA ILE A 23 34.61 -9.47 20.96
C ILE A 23 33.77 -9.11 19.75
N LEU A 24 33.36 -10.09 18.95
CA LEU A 24 32.50 -9.88 17.79
C LEU A 24 31.14 -9.26 18.20
N GLY A 25 30.53 -9.73 19.29
CA GLY A 25 29.31 -9.15 19.86
C GLY A 25 29.49 -7.67 20.24
N ILE A 26 30.60 -7.31 20.87
CA ILE A 26 30.91 -5.92 21.22
C ILE A 26 31.07 -5.07 19.95
N ILE A 27 31.81 -5.55 18.97
CA ILE A 27 32.03 -4.86 17.69
C ILE A 27 30.68 -4.61 16.97
N LEU A 28 29.82 -5.61 16.87
CA LEU A 28 28.52 -5.49 16.24
C LEU A 28 27.61 -4.49 16.96
N ASN A 29 27.62 -4.50 18.29
CA ASN A 29 26.84 -3.55 19.09
C ASN A 29 27.33 -2.11 18.93
N ILE A 30 28.64 -1.89 18.88
CA ILE A 30 29.22 -0.57 18.63
C ILE A 30 28.91 -0.13 17.19
N ALA A 31 29.04 -1.00 16.21
CA ALA A 31 28.72 -0.70 14.82
C ALA A 31 27.24 -0.29 14.66
N LEU A 32 26.31 -1.01 15.30
CA LEU A 32 24.91 -0.68 15.29
C LEU A 32 24.62 0.69 15.95
N LEU A 33 25.26 0.98 17.09
CA LEU A 33 25.13 2.28 17.74
C LEU A 33 25.62 3.41 16.82
N LEU A 34 26.81 3.26 16.24
CA LEU A 34 27.39 4.23 15.32
C LEU A 34 26.56 4.43 14.06
N LEU A 35 25.92 3.37 13.56
CA LEU A 35 25.01 3.46 12.43
C LEU A 35 23.78 4.32 12.78
N ILE A 36 23.15 4.06 13.93
CA ILE A 36 21.99 4.84 14.40
C ILE A 36 22.39 6.30 14.61
N ASP A 37 23.47 6.56 15.32
CA ASP A 37 23.93 7.93 15.59
C ASP A 37 24.34 8.65 14.30
N GLY A 38 25.01 7.96 13.37
CA GLY A 38 25.39 8.49 12.07
C GLY A 38 24.17 8.91 11.24
N LEU A 39 23.16 8.07 11.17
CA LEU A 39 21.91 8.39 10.48
C LEU A 39 21.16 9.55 11.14
N LEU A 40 21.16 9.64 12.47
CA LEU A 40 20.54 10.75 13.22
C LEU A 40 21.25 12.08 12.93
N VAL A 41 22.58 12.08 12.94
CA VAL A 41 23.39 13.27 12.64
C VAL A 41 23.22 13.69 11.19
N TYR A 42 23.28 12.74 10.25
CA TYR A 42 23.06 12.98 8.83
C TYR A 42 21.70 13.64 8.57
N THR A 43 20.63 13.07 9.12
CA THR A 43 19.28 13.62 8.95
C THR A 43 19.16 15.00 9.61
N PHE A 44 19.76 15.18 10.80
CA PHE A 44 19.72 16.46 11.51
C PHE A 44 20.39 17.60 10.73
N ILE A 45 21.52 17.32 10.09
CA ILE A 45 22.27 18.29 9.28
C ILE A 45 21.49 18.62 7.99
N ASN A 46 21.03 17.61 7.28
CA ASN A 46 20.39 17.78 5.97
C ASN A 46 18.97 18.41 6.05
N GLU A 47 18.25 18.21 7.16
CA GLU A 47 16.94 18.85 7.35
C GLU A 47 17.02 20.33 7.80
N GLY A 48 18.21 20.90 7.94
CA GLY A 48 18.39 22.30 8.35
C GLY A 48 17.78 22.61 9.72
N ASN A 49 17.69 21.61 10.59
CA ASN A 49 16.99 21.70 11.87
C ASN A 49 17.59 22.77 12.77
N ARG A 50 16.79 23.78 13.11
CA ARG A 50 17.18 24.80 14.11
C ARG A 50 17.16 24.19 15.51
N ILE A 51 18.14 24.61 16.33
CA ILE A 51 18.25 24.15 17.72
C ILE A 51 17.28 24.92 18.59
N TYR A 52 16.13 24.33 18.88
CA TYR A 52 15.17 24.82 19.84
C TYR A 52 15.28 24.05 21.17
N LYS A 53 14.67 24.56 22.26
CA LYS A 53 14.65 23.90 23.56
C LYS A 53 14.18 22.43 23.49
N GLY A 54 13.17 22.12 22.68
CA GLY A 54 12.69 20.75 22.45
C GLY A 54 13.71 19.83 21.75
N THR A 55 14.51 20.36 20.83
CA THR A 55 15.61 19.66 20.16
C THR A 55 16.73 19.30 21.13
N ILE A 56 17.10 20.23 22.01
CA ILE A 56 18.12 20.00 23.06
C ILE A 56 17.72 18.85 23.98
N ILE A 57 16.46 18.79 24.41
CA ILE A 57 15.97 17.69 25.25
C ILE A 57 16.09 16.32 24.53
N LYS A 58 15.74 16.26 23.27
CA LYS A 58 15.87 15.02 22.47
C LYS A 58 17.33 14.57 22.37
N ILE A 59 18.22 15.49 22.06
CA ILE A 59 19.67 15.21 21.98
C ILE A 59 20.21 14.75 23.37
N LEU A 60 19.81 15.38 24.44
CA LEU A 60 20.23 14.98 25.81
C LEU A 60 19.73 13.55 26.12
N LEU A 61 18.50 13.19 25.78
CA LEU A 61 17.98 11.85 26.00
C LEU A 61 18.76 10.80 25.19
N ILE A 62 19.09 11.11 23.93
CA ILE A 62 19.90 10.26 23.05
C ILE A 62 21.31 10.08 23.64
N VAL A 63 21.98 11.16 23.97
CA VAL A 63 23.34 11.12 24.56
C VAL A 63 23.35 10.36 25.88
N THR A 64 22.36 10.58 26.74
CA THR A 64 22.22 9.84 28.01
C THR A 64 22.03 8.35 27.77
N GLY A 65 21.17 7.99 26.79
CA GLY A 65 20.98 6.59 26.36
C GLY A 65 22.27 5.95 25.84
N ASN A 66 23.03 6.66 25.00
CA ASN A 66 24.32 6.19 24.47
C ASN A 66 25.34 5.94 25.58
N ILE A 67 25.46 6.89 26.53
CA ILE A 67 26.36 6.71 27.69
C ILE A 67 25.94 5.49 28.51
N LEU A 68 24.65 5.36 28.80
CA LEU A 68 24.11 4.21 29.54
C LEU A 68 24.34 2.88 28.80
N PHE A 69 24.14 2.85 27.50
CA PHE A 69 24.42 1.68 26.67
C PHE A 69 25.90 1.28 26.73
N LEU A 70 26.82 2.22 26.54
CA LEU A 70 28.26 1.95 26.60
C LEU A 70 28.68 1.49 28.02
N VAL A 71 28.13 2.08 29.05
CA VAL A 71 28.36 1.63 30.46
C VAL A 71 27.90 0.18 30.64
N LEU A 72 26.72 -0.18 30.17
CA LEU A 72 26.21 -1.56 30.22
C LEU A 72 27.05 -2.52 29.39
N LEU A 73 27.45 -2.11 28.20
CA LEU A 73 28.24 -2.94 27.29
C LEU A 73 29.63 -3.29 27.90
N PHE A 74 30.33 -2.32 28.45
CA PHE A 74 31.69 -2.52 28.95
C PHE A 74 31.78 -2.90 30.44
N TRP A 75 30.90 -2.40 31.28
CA TRP A 75 30.95 -2.56 32.74
C TRP A 75 29.74 -3.31 33.31
N GLY A 76 28.69 -3.59 32.54
CA GLY A 76 27.45 -4.19 33.04
C GLY A 76 27.67 -5.49 33.82
N GLU A 77 28.57 -6.38 33.37
CA GLU A 77 28.90 -7.62 34.07
C GLU A 77 29.59 -7.34 35.44
N LYS A 78 30.49 -6.35 35.50
CA LYS A 78 31.17 -5.95 36.76
C LYS A 78 30.18 -5.33 37.73
N ILE A 79 29.30 -4.47 37.23
CA ILE A 79 28.25 -3.83 38.06
C ILE A 79 27.32 -4.90 38.61
N CYS A 80 26.85 -5.81 37.79
CA CYS A 80 25.98 -6.91 38.23
C CYS A 80 26.66 -7.79 39.29
N SER A 81 27.94 -8.14 39.09
CA SER A 81 28.70 -8.96 40.04
C SER A 81 29.02 -8.26 41.37
N ALA A 82 29.05 -6.92 41.36
CA ALA A 82 29.25 -6.12 42.59
C ALA A 82 28.00 -6.09 43.49
N ILE A 83 26.81 -6.42 42.97
CA ILE A 83 25.58 -6.50 43.74
C ILE A 83 25.59 -7.82 44.54
N LYS A 84 25.88 -7.73 45.85
CA LYS A 84 25.97 -8.88 46.73
C LYS A 84 24.63 -9.46 47.22
N ASN A 85 23.56 -8.64 47.13
CA ASN A 85 22.22 -9.04 47.60
C ASN A 85 21.52 -9.95 46.58
N THR A 86 21.61 -11.25 46.80
CA THR A 86 21.01 -12.28 45.94
C THR A 86 19.47 -12.26 45.92
N THR A 87 18.85 -11.82 47.03
CA THR A 87 17.39 -11.69 47.12
C THR A 87 16.91 -10.52 46.24
N PHE A 88 17.63 -9.40 46.28
CA PHE A 88 17.35 -8.25 45.42
C PHE A 88 17.44 -8.64 43.94
N LEU A 89 18.49 -9.38 43.53
CA LEU A 89 18.65 -9.83 42.14
C LEU A 89 17.50 -10.76 41.69
N LYS A 90 17.05 -11.69 42.57
CA LYS A 90 15.90 -12.57 42.27
C LYS A 90 14.60 -11.77 42.09
N ILE A 91 14.35 -10.80 42.96
CA ILE A 91 13.18 -9.91 42.83
C ILE A 91 13.27 -9.09 41.57
N ALA A 92 14.43 -8.55 41.23
CA ALA A 92 14.65 -7.79 39.99
C ALA A 92 14.43 -8.68 38.74
N ASP A 93 14.87 -9.93 38.78
CA ASP A 93 14.62 -10.92 37.70
C ASP A 93 13.12 -11.15 37.47
N VAL A 94 12.34 -11.28 38.53
CA VAL A 94 10.88 -11.48 38.44
C VAL A 94 10.19 -10.20 37.92
N ILE A 95 10.60 -9.04 38.40
CA ILE A 95 10.08 -7.72 37.94
C ILE A 95 10.38 -7.56 36.44
N LEU A 96 11.61 -7.85 36.01
CA LEU A 96 11.99 -7.77 34.58
C LEU A 96 11.21 -8.77 33.73
N LEU A 97 11.00 -10.00 34.22
CA LEU A 97 10.19 -11.00 33.54
C LEU A 97 8.77 -10.48 33.24
N LEU A 98 8.13 -9.90 34.26
CA LEU A 98 6.76 -9.39 34.14
C LEU A 98 6.68 -8.07 33.34
N ALA A 99 7.70 -7.21 33.45
CA ALA A 99 7.73 -5.92 32.80
C ALA A 99 8.15 -5.96 31.32
N THR A 100 8.89 -7.00 30.89
CA THR A 100 9.44 -7.11 29.52
C THR A 100 8.40 -6.88 28.43
N PRO A 101 7.24 -7.55 28.41
CA PRO A 101 6.21 -7.34 27.37
C PRO A 101 5.76 -5.87 27.30
N GLY A 102 5.52 -5.25 28.46
CA GLY A 102 5.08 -3.86 28.54
C GLY A 102 6.14 -2.85 28.09
N ILE A 103 7.42 -3.10 28.43
CA ILE A 103 8.53 -2.23 27.99
C ILE A 103 8.69 -2.31 26.46
N VAL A 104 8.68 -3.53 25.90
CA VAL A 104 8.81 -3.74 24.46
C VAL A 104 7.62 -3.13 23.71
N PHE A 105 6.39 -3.36 24.18
CA PHE A 105 5.20 -2.70 23.66
C PHE A 105 5.36 -1.18 23.61
N MET A 106 5.79 -0.57 24.71
CA MET A 106 5.97 0.88 24.79
C MET A 106 6.99 1.40 23.79
N LEU A 107 8.14 0.74 23.64
CA LEU A 107 9.19 1.13 22.69
C LEU A 107 8.69 1.03 21.23
N VAL A 108 8.01 -0.05 20.88
CA VAL A 108 7.41 -0.25 19.54
C VAL A 108 6.36 0.81 19.27
N GLN A 109 5.48 1.07 20.23
CA GLN A 109 4.42 2.06 20.07
C GLN A 109 4.98 3.49 19.92
N MET A 110 6.11 3.79 20.60
CA MET A 110 6.82 5.06 20.39
C MET A 110 7.33 5.19 18.95
N VAL A 111 7.89 4.13 18.35
CA VAL A 111 8.30 4.13 16.94
C VAL A 111 7.09 4.37 16.03
N THR A 112 5.99 3.66 16.28
CA THR A 112 4.74 3.76 15.49
C THR A 112 4.16 5.18 15.51
N TRP A 113 4.20 5.87 16.66
CA TRP A 113 3.72 7.26 16.78
C TRP A 113 4.64 8.28 16.09
N VAL A 114 5.94 8.00 15.96
CA VAL A 114 6.90 8.88 15.24
C VAL A 114 6.75 8.74 13.72
N SER A 115 6.26 7.61 13.21
CA SER A 115 6.06 7.37 11.77
C SER A 115 4.91 8.22 11.19
N GLY A 116 5.04 8.62 9.94
CA GLY A 116 4.03 9.38 9.20
C GLY A 116 3.93 10.85 9.64
N TYR A 117 2.73 11.40 9.63
CA TYR A 117 2.46 12.83 9.85
C TYR A 117 2.96 13.39 11.18
N LYS A 118 3.49 14.63 11.15
CA LYS A 118 3.94 15.38 12.34
C LYS A 118 2.76 15.74 13.26
N ASN A 119 2.46 14.90 14.21
CA ASN A 119 1.46 15.20 15.23
C ASN A 119 2.09 16.08 16.32
N LYS A 120 1.53 17.29 16.56
CA LYS A 120 2.01 18.21 17.62
C LYS A 120 2.05 17.53 18.99
N ALA A 121 1.14 16.59 19.28
CA ALA A 121 1.11 15.86 20.54
C ALA A 121 2.37 15.03 20.79
N VAL A 122 2.99 14.47 19.74
CA VAL A 122 4.22 13.65 19.83
C VAL A 122 5.50 14.43 19.54
N SER A 123 5.42 15.73 19.36
CA SER A 123 6.60 16.59 19.14
C SER A 123 7.54 16.65 20.33
N THR A 124 7.05 16.31 21.54
CA THR A 124 7.82 16.25 22.78
C THR A 124 7.91 14.81 23.29
N PHE A 125 8.98 14.49 24.03
CA PHE A 125 9.13 13.16 24.65
C PHE A 125 7.97 12.83 25.60
N LYS A 126 7.52 13.81 26.42
CA LYS A 126 6.36 13.62 27.29
C LYS A 126 5.08 13.31 26.51
N GLY A 127 4.87 14.01 25.42
CA GLY A 127 3.73 13.75 24.52
C GLY A 127 3.80 12.37 23.88
N LEU A 128 4.98 11.98 23.38
CA LEU A 128 5.21 10.66 22.80
C LEU A 128 4.90 9.53 23.79
N VAL A 129 5.42 9.61 25.03
CA VAL A 129 5.13 8.64 26.08
C VAL A 129 3.64 8.61 26.40
N LYS A 130 3.02 9.80 26.55
CA LYS A 130 1.58 9.91 26.84
C LYS A 130 0.74 9.21 25.76
N MET A 131 0.98 9.52 24.47
CA MET A 131 0.23 8.94 23.36
C MET A 131 0.47 7.42 23.23
N SER A 132 1.68 6.93 23.51
CA SER A 132 1.99 5.50 23.49
C SER A 132 1.30 4.71 24.60
N LEU A 133 0.90 5.34 25.69
CA LEU A 133 0.20 4.70 26.80
C LEU A 133 -1.32 4.96 26.81
N LEU A 134 -1.79 6.01 26.12
CA LEU A 134 -3.20 6.34 25.96
C LEU A 134 -3.80 5.49 24.84
N MET A 135 -4.08 4.23 25.18
CA MET A 135 -4.76 3.30 24.30
C MET A 135 -6.06 2.86 24.98
N GLU A 136 -7.14 2.88 24.23
CA GLU A 136 -8.45 2.46 24.75
C GLU A 136 -8.48 0.95 25.01
N GLN A 137 -9.26 0.54 26.00
CA GLN A 137 -9.58 -0.86 26.20
C GLN A 137 -10.58 -1.31 25.14
N PRO A 138 -10.49 -2.54 24.59
CA PRO A 138 -9.62 -3.64 25.05
C PRO A 138 -8.21 -3.69 24.43
N TYR A 139 -7.84 -2.74 23.56
CA TYR A 139 -6.64 -2.84 22.71
C TYR A 139 -5.32 -2.82 23.50
N LEU A 140 -5.23 -2.05 24.60
CA LEU A 140 -4.05 -2.10 25.45
C LEU A 140 -3.82 -3.50 26.02
N THR A 141 -4.88 -4.10 26.56
CA THR A 141 -4.81 -5.47 27.11
C THR A 141 -4.47 -6.48 26.01
N LEU A 142 -5.09 -6.37 24.83
CA LEU A 142 -4.82 -7.25 23.69
C LEU A 142 -3.34 -7.20 23.28
N ASN A 143 -2.77 -6.00 23.11
CA ASN A 143 -1.34 -5.85 22.80
C ASN A 143 -0.46 -6.53 23.86
N LEU A 144 -0.67 -6.25 25.14
CA LEU A 144 0.12 -6.85 26.21
C LEU A 144 0.03 -8.40 26.21
N ILE A 145 -1.15 -8.95 25.93
CA ILE A 145 -1.34 -10.42 25.79
C ILE A 145 -0.55 -10.94 24.58
N ILE A 146 -0.60 -10.30 23.44
CA ILE A 146 0.14 -10.70 22.24
C ILE A 146 1.65 -10.72 22.53
N TYR A 147 2.20 -9.63 23.08
CA TYR A 147 3.62 -9.56 23.45
C TYR A 147 3.99 -10.63 24.49
N ALA A 148 3.12 -10.91 25.46
CA ALA A 148 3.34 -11.95 26.46
C ALA A 148 3.36 -13.36 25.82
N ILE A 149 2.46 -13.64 24.86
CA ILE A 149 2.46 -14.92 24.12
C ILE A 149 3.78 -15.10 23.35
N PHE A 150 4.19 -14.08 22.57
CA PHE A 150 5.48 -14.13 21.86
C PHE A 150 6.66 -14.30 22.83
N PHE A 151 6.61 -13.64 23.97
CA PHE A 151 7.64 -13.76 25.00
C PHE A 151 7.71 -15.16 25.58
N ILE A 152 6.57 -15.78 25.90
CA ILE A 152 6.50 -17.18 26.37
C ILE A 152 7.08 -18.13 25.32
N ILE A 153 6.74 -17.95 24.05
CA ILE A 153 7.29 -18.75 22.95
C ILE A 153 8.82 -18.64 22.92
N LEU A 154 9.36 -17.42 22.99
CA LEU A 154 10.81 -17.18 22.99
C LEU A 154 11.49 -17.77 24.25
N ILE A 155 10.85 -17.69 25.43
CA ILE A 155 11.36 -18.31 26.66
C ILE A 155 11.44 -19.84 26.48
N ILE A 156 10.41 -20.45 25.92
CA ILE A 156 10.40 -21.89 25.64
C ILE A 156 11.51 -22.26 24.65
N LEU A 157 11.71 -21.43 23.63
CA LEU A 157 12.71 -21.65 22.58
C LEU A 157 14.15 -21.53 23.13
N PHE A 158 14.47 -20.40 23.79
CA PHE A 158 15.84 -20.07 24.20
C PHE A 158 16.21 -20.60 25.59
N ARG A 159 15.26 -20.89 26.49
CA ARG A 159 15.42 -21.32 27.88
C ARG A 159 16.02 -20.27 28.81
N LYS A 160 16.70 -19.30 28.28
CA LYS A 160 17.33 -18.18 29.00
C LYS A 160 16.44 -16.97 28.84
N ILE A 161 15.90 -16.47 29.95
CA ILE A 161 14.94 -15.40 29.93
C ILE A 161 15.59 -14.12 29.40
N ASN A 162 16.86 -13.86 29.75
CA ASN A 162 17.59 -12.70 29.25
C ASN A 162 17.73 -12.69 27.71
N ILE A 163 17.98 -13.87 27.11
CA ILE A 163 18.04 -14.00 25.65
C ILE A 163 16.65 -13.81 25.05
N ALA A 164 15.61 -14.38 25.66
CA ALA A 164 14.23 -14.23 25.22
C ALA A 164 13.77 -12.77 25.31
N SER A 165 14.09 -12.06 26.38
CA SER A 165 13.76 -10.62 26.57
C SER A 165 14.44 -9.75 25.53
N SER A 166 15.74 -9.96 25.30
CA SER A 166 16.51 -9.21 24.30
C SER A 166 16.02 -9.52 22.88
N ALA A 167 15.75 -10.81 22.57
CA ALA A 167 15.23 -11.23 21.28
C ALA A 167 13.83 -10.65 21.01
N LEU A 168 12.94 -10.63 22.00
CA LEU A 168 11.63 -9.99 21.88
C LEU A 168 11.78 -8.51 21.53
N CYS A 169 12.63 -7.79 22.25
CA CYS A 169 12.86 -6.38 22.02
C CYS A 169 13.36 -6.11 20.60
N TYR A 170 14.42 -6.78 20.17
CA TYR A 170 15.02 -6.52 18.86
C TYR A 170 14.11 -6.96 17.72
N LEU A 171 13.42 -8.12 17.83
CA LEU A 171 12.48 -8.57 16.82
C LEU A 171 11.39 -7.54 16.55
N PHE A 172 10.74 -7.05 17.59
CA PHE A 172 9.63 -6.11 17.43
C PHE A 172 10.07 -4.68 17.10
N ILE A 173 11.27 -4.26 17.53
CA ILE A 173 11.85 -2.98 17.09
C ILE A 173 12.19 -3.02 15.61
N ILE A 174 12.77 -4.12 15.10
CA ILE A 174 13.04 -4.27 13.66
C ILE A 174 11.72 -4.20 12.88
N LEU A 175 10.69 -4.91 13.32
CA LEU A 175 9.37 -4.87 12.68
C LEU A 175 8.75 -3.46 12.71
N ALA A 176 8.90 -2.73 13.83
CA ALA A 176 8.46 -1.35 13.93
C ALA A 176 9.25 -0.40 13.01
N MET A 177 10.54 -0.67 12.79
CA MET A 177 11.36 0.09 11.83
C MET A 177 10.96 -0.19 10.39
N VAL A 178 10.63 -1.43 10.03
CA VAL A 178 10.05 -1.75 8.73
C VAL A 178 8.77 -0.93 8.53
N ASN A 179 7.86 -0.95 9.51
CA ASN A 179 6.66 -0.13 9.47
C ASN A 179 6.96 1.37 9.33
N TYR A 180 7.96 1.89 10.08
CA TYR A 180 8.36 3.29 9.98
C TYR A 180 8.73 3.67 8.54
N TYR A 181 9.57 2.89 7.87
CA TYR A 181 10.00 3.19 6.51
C TYR A 181 8.88 3.01 5.48
N VAL A 182 8.08 1.96 5.62
CA VAL A 182 6.91 1.77 4.74
C VAL A 182 5.94 2.95 4.85
N MET A 183 5.67 3.44 6.07
CA MET A 183 4.88 4.65 6.31
C MET A 183 5.49 5.92 5.68
N GLU A 184 6.83 6.07 5.72
CA GLU A 184 7.51 7.21 5.10
C GLU A 184 7.46 7.14 3.57
N PHE A 185 7.49 5.93 2.99
CA PHE A 185 7.50 5.73 1.54
C PHE A 185 6.11 5.81 0.92
N ARG A 186 5.14 5.03 1.41
CA ARG A 186 3.81 4.97 0.80
C ARG A 186 2.69 5.67 1.58
N GLY A 187 2.96 6.09 2.82
CA GLY A 187 1.95 6.78 3.64
C GLY A 187 0.96 5.88 4.36
N GLU A 188 1.08 4.57 4.23
CA GLU A 188 0.27 3.55 4.90
C GLU A 188 1.16 2.62 5.73
N PRO A 189 0.64 1.98 6.81
CA PRO A 189 1.44 1.09 7.63
C PRO A 189 1.84 -0.17 6.85
N PHE A 190 2.93 -0.80 7.29
CA PHE A 190 3.28 -2.15 6.84
C PHE A 190 2.21 -3.13 7.33
N GLN A 191 1.63 -3.85 6.38
CA GLN A 191 0.56 -4.80 6.58
C GLN A 191 1.09 -6.23 6.48
N LEU A 192 0.35 -7.18 7.05
CA LEU A 192 0.81 -8.58 7.07
C LEU A 192 0.91 -9.18 5.65
N LEU A 193 0.04 -8.76 4.75
CA LEU A 193 0.03 -9.18 3.34
C LEU A 193 1.22 -8.62 2.54
N ASP A 194 1.84 -7.52 2.98
CA ASP A 194 3.05 -6.98 2.35
C ASP A 194 4.23 -7.97 2.37
N ILE A 195 4.19 -8.97 3.26
CA ILE A 195 5.21 -10.04 3.31
C ILE A 195 5.27 -10.80 1.99
N VAL A 196 4.14 -10.98 1.31
CA VAL A 196 4.08 -11.66 0.01
C VAL A 196 4.72 -10.80 -1.09
N GLY A 197 4.53 -9.48 -1.01
CA GLY A 197 5.11 -8.50 -1.94
C GLY A 197 6.56 -8.08 -1.65
N MET A 198 7.23 -8.65 -0.66
CA MET A 198 8.59 -8.24 -0.25
C MET A 198 9.64 -8.31 -1.37
N GLY A 199 9.47 -9.20 -2.36
CA GLY A 199 10.36 -9.29 -3.53
C GLY A 199 10.35 -7.98 -4.31
N THR A 200 9.19 -7.49 -4.71
CA THR A 200 9.02 -6.22 -5.43
C THR A 200 9.48 -5.03 -4.59
N ALA A 201 9.14 -5.01 -3.29
CA ALA A 201 9.58 -3.94 -2.39
C ALA A 201 11.11 -3.85 -2.27
N ALA A 202 11.82 -4.99 -2.25
CA ALA A 202 13.28 -5.02 -2.13
C ALA A 202 13.99 -4.38 -3.34
N GLU A 203 13.39 -4.41 -4.52
CA GLU A 203 13.97 -3.82 -5.73
C GLU A 203 13.83 -2.30 -5.76
N VAL A 204 12.74 -1.79 -5.24
CA VAL A 204 12.47 -0.34 -5.17
C VAL A 204 13.20 0.33 -4.00
N VAL A 205 13.58 -0.43 -2.97
CA VAL A 205 14.27 0.09 -1.75
C VAL A 205 15.56 0.85 -2.06
N GLY A 206 16.28 0.47 -3.12
CA GLY A 206 17.51 1.17 -3.55
C GLY A 206 17.28 2.59 -4.07
N GLU A 207 16.07 2.94 -4.41
CA GLU A 207 15.69 4.25 -4.98
C GLU A 207 15.31 5.28 -3.90
N TYR A 208 15.21 4.87 -2.64
CA TYR A 208 14.79 5.74 -1.53
C TYR A 208 15.91 6.10 -0.58
N SER A 209 15.92 7.35 -0.11
CA SER A 209 16.85 7.81 0.92
C SER A 209 16.34 7.43 2.31
N PHE A 210 17.15 6.68 3.08
CA PHE A 210 16.82 6.28 4.44
C PHE A 210 17.15 7.40 5.44
N LYS A 211 16.13 8.12 5.91
CA LYS A 211 16.26 9.17 6.93
C LYS A 211 15.64 8.72 8.25
N ILE A 212 16.28 9.08 9.36
CA ILE A 212 15.78 8.78 10.71
C ILE A 212 15.47 10.09 11.43
N LYS A 213 14.18 10.37 11.71
CA LYS A 213 13.79 11.54 12.50
C LYS A 213 14.44 11.50 13.90
N LEU A 214 14.92 12.65 14.40
CA LEU A 214 15.62 12.73 15.69
C LEU A 214 14.83 12.12 16.87
N MET A 215 13.50 12.25 16.85
CA MET A 215 12.63 11.64 17.86
C MET A 215 12.69 10.11 17.87
N LEU A 216 12.91 9.49 16.71
CA LEU A 216 13.02 8.03 16.56
C LEU A 216 14.29 7.48 17.24
N GLY A 217 15.35 8.28 17.33
CA GLY A 217 16.58 7.89 18.03
C GLY A 217 16.35 7.48 19.49
N ILE A 218 15.36 8.10 20.15
CA ILE A 218 15.07 7.78 21.56
C ILE A 218 14.64 6.31 21.73
N PRO A 219 13.52 5.81 21.13
CA PRO A 219 13.13 4.41 21.30
C PRO A 219 14.18 3.43 20.79
N LEU A 220 14.93 3.74 19.73
CA LEU A 220 15.97 2.85 19.21
C LEU A 220 17.14 2.68 20.18
N ILE A 221 17.68 3.78 20.72
CA ILE A 221 18.79 3.73 21.65
C ILE A 221 18.36 3.08 22.97
N TYR A 222 17.16 3.40 23.47
CA TYR A 222 16.65 2.76 24.69
C TYR A 222 16.30 1.28 24.49
N ALA A 223 16.00 0.83 23.27
CA ALA A 223 15.91 -0.59 22.96
C ALA A 223 17.27 -1.30 23.07
N LEU A 224 18.36 -0.67 22.60
CA LEU A 224 19.73 -1.19 22.82
C LEU A 224 20.08 -1.23 24.31
N VAL A 225 19.78 -0.16 25.05
CA VAL A 225 19.98 -0.09 26.51
C VAL A 225 19.23 -1.21 27.21
N PHE A 226 17.95 -1.43 26.88
CA PHE A 226 17.14 -2.50 27.47
C PHE A 226 17.70 -3.88 27.12
N GLY A 227 18.07 -4.11 25.85
CA GLY A 227 18.66 -5.38 25.41
C GLY A 227 19.94 -5.74 26.17
N GLU A 228 20.89 -4.79 26.29
CA GLU A 228 22.12 -5.01 27.07
C GLU A 228 21.84 -5.16 28.57
N PHE A 229 20.91 -4.37 29.12
CA PHE A 229 20.53 -4.47 30.51
C PHE A 229 20.02 -5.85 30.88
N VAL A 230 19.05 -6.40 30.13
CA VAL A 230 18.52 -7.74 30.42
C VAL A 230 19.56 -8.83 30.20
N LEU A 231 20.43 -8.71 29.20
CA LEU A 231 21.52 -9.66 28.98
C LEU A 231 22.51 -9.74 30.14
N LYS A 232 22.77 -8.63 30.85
CA LYS A 232 23.71 -8.56 31.96
C LYS A 232 23.07 -8.88 33.32
N PHE A 233 21.86 -8.39 33.55
CA PHE A 233 21.23 -8.41 34.88
C PHE A 233 20.20 -9.52 35.07
N GLN A 234 19.54 -9.99 34.02
CA GLN A 234 18.56 -11.08 34.12
C GLN A 234 19.24 -12.44 34.03
N LYS A 235 19.14 -13.26 35.06
CA LYS A 235 19.88 -14.53 35.21
C LYS A 235 18.99 -15.77 35.29
N LEU A 236 17.67 -15.59 35.31
CA LEU A 236 16.71 -16.69 35.44
C LEU A 236 16.76 -17.61 34.19
N GLU A 237 16.82 -18.94 34.42
CA GLU A 237 16.85 -19.96 33.38
C GLU A 237 15.78 -21.00 33.62
N LEU A 238 15.16 -21.54 32.54
CA LEU A 238 14.21 -22.65 32.62
C LEU A 238 14.92 -24.00 32.66
N GLY A 239 15.05 -24.53 33.87
CA GLY A 239 15.44 -25.92 34.15
C GLY A 239 16.79 -26.38 33.58
N LYS A 240 17.21 -27.61 33.90
CA LYS A 240 18.44 -28.20 33.39
C LYS A 240 18.28 -28.74 31.96
N LYS A 241 19.36 -28.70 31.17
CA LYS A 241 19.40 -29.22 29.79
C LYS A 241 19.40 -30.77 29.86
N SER A 242 18.28 -31.39 29.48
CA SER A 242 18.17 -32.83 29.28
C SER A 242 17.35 -33.13 28.03
N ARG A 243 17.50 -34.31 27.42
CA ARG A 243 16.71 -34.71 26.24
C ARG A 243 15.20 -34.72 26.56
N LYS A 244 14.79 -35.25 27.74
CA LYS A 244 13.38 -35.25 28.19
C LYS A 244 12.81 -33.84 28.34
N ASN A 245 13.54 -32.93 29.00
CA ASN A 245 13.10 -31.53 29.16
C ASN A 245 13.06 -30.77 27.82
N THR A 246 13.91 -31.16 26.87
CA THR A 246 13.90 -30.56 25.54
C THR A 246 12.68 -31.01 24.75
N ALA A 247 12.40 -32.32 24.73
CA ALA A 247 11.20 -32.87 24.08
C ALA A 247 9.91 -32.28 24.68
N ALA A 248 9.79 -32.25 26.02
CA ALA A 248 8.63 -31.70 26.71
C ALA A 248 8.38 -30.22 26.34
N ARG A 249 9.42 -29.41 26.22
CA ARG A 249 9.27 -27.98 25.80
C ARG A 249 8.78 -27.85 24.38
N PHE A 250 9.32 -28.61 23.44
CA PHE A 250 8.84 -28.58 22.05
C PHE A 250 7.42 -29.12 21.93
N SER A 251 7.04 -30.12 22.77
CA SER A 251 5.65 -30.56 22.84
C SER A 251 4.73 -29.45 23.37
N VAL A 252 5.14 -28.73 24.44
CA VAL A 252 4.37 -27.57 24.94
C VAL A 252 4.29 -26.49 23.88
N LEU A 253 5.38 -26.18 23.17
CA LEU A 253 5.38 -25.22 22.09
C LEU A 253 4.43 -25.65 20.97
N ALA A 254 4.47 -26.92 20.56
CA ALA A 254 3.56 -27.44 19.54
C ALA A 254 2.09 -27.34 20.00
N VAL A 255 1.78 -27.67 21.26
CA VAL A 255 0.42 -27.50 21.81
C VAL A 255 -0.01 -26.02 21.78
N ILE A 256 0.86 -25.08 22.17
CA ILE A 256 0.56 -23.64 22.12
C ILE A 256 0.27 -23.20 20.68
N VAL A 257 1.13 -23.58 19.72
CA VAL A 257 0.96 -23.21 18.30
C VAL A 257 -0.35 -23.81 17.75
N ILE A 258 -0.61 -25.10 18.00
CA ILE A 258 -1.84 -25.77 17.56
C ILE A 258 -3.06 -25.06 18.17
N THR A 259 -3.04 -24.81 19.48
CA THR A 259 -4.15 -24.10 20.15
C THR A 259 -4.38 -22.72 19.53
N LEU A 260 -3.31 -21.96 19.28
CA LEU A 260 -3.41 -20.64 18.62
C LEU A 260 -4.00 -20.79 17.21
N CYS A 261 -3.58 -21.75 16.41
CA CYS A 261 -4.14 -21.97 15.07
C CYS A 261 -5.66 -22.20 15.09
N PHE A 262 -6.17 -22.93 16.09
CA PHE A 262 -7.61 -23.20 16.21
C PHE A 262 -8.41 -22.10 16.90
N THR A 263 -7.79 -21.30 17.78
CA THR A 263 -8.50 -20.30 18.58
C THR A 263 -8.37 -18.89 18.06
N ILE A 264 -7.33 -18.59 17.27
CA ILE A 264 -7.06 -17.23 16.83
C ILE A 264 -8.15 -16.70 15.90
N ARG A 265 -8.60 -17.51 14.94
CA ARG A 265 -9.63 -17.10 13.94
C ARG A 265 -10.94 -16.65 14.60
N PRO A 266 -11.61 -17.47 15.43
CA PRO A 266 -12.87 -17.06 16.07
C PRO A 266 -12.69 -15.88 17.05
N ILE A 267 -11.49 -15.66 17.59
CA ILE A 267 -11.22 -14.47 18.41
C ILE A 267 -11.09 -13.24 17.51
N LEU A 268 -10.35 -13.36 16.40
CA LEU A 268 -10.14 -12.24 15.47
C LEU A 268 -11.42 -11.80 14.77
N GLN A 269 -12.34 -12.73 14.47
CA GLN A 269 -13.65 -12.41 13.88
C GLN A 269 -14.52 -11.55 14.79
N LYS A 270 -14.33 -11.61 16.12
CA LYS A 270 -15.06 -10.78 17.10
C LYS A 270 -14.46 -9.39 17.29
N LEU A 271 -13.27 -9.13 16.73
CA LEU A 271 -12.65 -7.82 16.80
C LEU A 271 -13.14 -6.95 15.63
N ASP A 272 -13.34 -5.67 15.91
CA ASP A 272 -13.75 -4.70 14.90
C ASP A 272 -12.88 -4.77 13.66
N ALA A 273 -13.49 -4.58 12.50
CA ALA A 273 -12.75 -4.47 11.24
C ALA A 273 -11.78 -3.28 11.26
N VAL A 274 -10.72 -3.37 10.47
CA VAL A 274 -9.83 -2.23 10.27
C VAL A 274 -10.54 -1.26 9.32
N THR A 275 -10.82 -0.05 9.79
CA THR A 275 -11.45 1.00 8.97
C THR A 275 -10.46 1.49 7.92
N LEU A 276 -10.71 1.21 6.65
CA LEU A 276 -9.73 1.38 5.56
C LEU A 276 -9.31 2.83 5.35
N TRP A 277 -10.23 3.78 5.40
CA TRP A 277 -9.91 5.21 5.22
C TRP A 277 -9.17 5.84 6.42
N GLN A 278 -9.08 5.13 7.55
CA GLN A 278 -8.36 5.58 8.75
C GLN A 278 -7.27 4.60 9.21
N ILE A 279 -6.76 3.76 8.31
CA ILE A 279 -5.81 2.68 8.64
C ILE A 279 -4.64 3.15 9.51
N ASN A 280 -4.04 4.30 9.16
CA ASN A 280 -2.94 4.90 9.91
C ASN A 280 -3.30 5.28 11.35
N ARG A 281 -4.53 5.78 11.55
CA ARG A 281 -5.05 6.13 12.84
C ARG A 281 -5.28 4.89 13.68
N ILE A 282 -5.90 3.87 13.12
CA ILE A 282 -6.17 2.60 13.80
C ILE A 282 -4.90 1.93 14.28
N TYR A 283 -3.87 1.84 13.43
CA TYR A 283 -2.58 1.26 13.81
C TYR A 283 -1.91 2.00 14.96
N LYS A 284 -2.10 3.33 15.08
CA LYS A 284 -1.59 4.14 16.19
C LYS A 284 -2.43 3.98 17.46
N GLU A 285 -3.75 4.05 17.34
CA GLU A 285 -4.68 4.07 18.48
C GLU A 285 -4.95 2.67 19.05
N GLN A 286 -4.99 1.64 18.22
CA GLN A 286 -5.20 0.25 18.62
C GLN A 286 -3.90 -0.53 18.81
N GLY A 287 -2.76 0.02 18.38
CA GLY A 287 -1.44 -0.59 18.46
C GLY A 287 -1.04 -1.35 17.20
N TYR A 288 0.21 -1.18 16.80
CA TYR A 288 0.75 -1.74 15.57
C TYR A 288 0.63 -3.27 15.52
N ILE A 289 1.07 -3.96 16.58
CA ILE A 289 1.10 -5.44 16.58
C ILE A 289 -0.29 -6.06 16.68
N SER A 290 -1.21 -5.46 17.45
CA SER A 290 -2.60 -5.93 17.49
C SER A 290 -3.29 -5.77 16.14
N SER A 291 -3.01 -4.66 15.43
CA SER A 291 -3.54 -4.42 14.10
C SER A 291 -3.01 -5.44 13.09
N LEU A 292 -1.69 -5.71 13.08
CA LEU A 292 -1.11 -6.78 12.26
C LEU A 292 -1.73 -8.15 12.55
N VAL A 293 -1.95 -8.50 13.83
CA VAL A 293 -2.55 -9.79 14.20
C VAL A 293 -4.01 -9.86 13.75
N LYS A 294 -4.74 -8.74 13.76
CA LYS A 294 -6.10 -8.68 13.22
C LYS A 294 -6.17 -9.00 11.72
N GLU A 295 -5.12 -8.67 10.98
CA GLU A 295 -5.05 -8.94 9.54
C GLU A 295 -4.91 -10.42 9.20
N ILE A 296 -4.57 -11.29 10.15
CA ILE A 296 -4.52 -12.74 9.91
C ILE A 296 -5.85 -13.26 9.37
N LYS A 297 -6.98 -12.65 9.75
CA LYS A 297 -8.29 -12.99 9.20
C LYS A 297 -8.37 -12.80 7.68
N TYR A 298 -7.60 -11.90 7.11
CA TYR A 298 -7.62 -11.55 5.69
C TYR A 298 -6.77 -12.49 4.80
N PHE A 299 -6.04 -13.45 5.37
CA PHE A 299 -5.41 -14.51 4.58
C PHE A 299 -6.40 -15.52 4.02
N TYR A 300 -7.62 -15.48 4.48
CA TYR A 300 -8.70 -16.34 4.01
C TYR A 300 -9.73 -15.43 3.32
N ILE A 301 -9.87 -15.61 2.01
CA ILE A 301 -10.98 -14.99 1.29
C ILE A 301 -12.25 -15.73 1.71
N GLU A 302 -13.17 -15.02 2.32
CA GLU A 302 -14.47 -15.55 2.70
C GLU A 302 -15.39 -15.48 1.49
N GLN A 303 -16.16 -16.54 1.27
CA GLN A 303 -17.21 -16.49 0.25
C GLN A 303 -18.21 -15.39 0.61
N PRO A 304 -18.68 -14.62 -0.38
CA PRO A 304 -19.72 -13.64 -0.14
C PRO A 304 -20.96 -14.25 0.52
N GLU A 305 -21.68 -13.46 1.28
CA GLU A 305 -22.95 -13.91 1.90
C GLU A 305 -23.93 -14.33 0.80
N GLY A 306 -24.48 -15.52 0.93
CA GLY A 306 -25.40 -16.07 -0.07
C GLY A 306 -24.75 -16.62 -1.33
N TYR A 307 -23.40 -16.62 -1.46
CA TYR A 307 -22.73 -17.19 -2.62
C TYR A 307 -23.04 -18.67 -2.81
N SER A 308 -23.42 -19.00 -4.02
CA SER A 308 -23.44 -20.36 -4.57
C SER A 308 -23.37 -20.27 -6.08
N VAL A 309 -22.87 -21.30 -6.74
CA VAL A 309 -22.90 -21.37 -8.21
C VAL A 309 -24.34 -21.20 -8.75
N GLY A 310 -25.33 -21.77 -8.06
CA GLY A 310 -26.75 -21.59 -8.40
C GLY A 310 -27.21 -20.14 -8.33
N LYS A 311 -26.75 -19.37 -7.33
CA LYS A 311 -27.07 -17.93 -7.25
C LYS A 311 -26.37 -17.13 -8.34
N THR A 312 -25.14 -17.49 -8.69
CA THR A 312 -24.42 -16.84 -9.81
C THR A 312 -25.14 -17.10 -11.15
N VAL A 313 -25.67 -18.32 -11.36
CA VAL A 313 -26.47 -18.64 -12.55
C VAL A 313 -27.79 -17.87 -12.57
N GLU A 314 -28.45 -17.73 -11.43
CA GLU A 314 -29.67 -16.91 -11.29
C GLU A 314 -29.40 -15.46 -11.68
N LEU A 315 -28.33 -14.84 -11.12
CA LEU A 315 -27.94 -13.48 -11.46
C LEU A 315 -27.57 -13.34 -12.95
N ALA A 316 -26.89 -14.33 -13.53
CA ALA A 316 -26.56 -14.32 -14.95
C ALA A 316 -27.83 -14.34 -15.82
N GLN A 317 -28.86 -15.10 -15.43
CA GLN A 317 -30.16 -15.13 -16.13
C GLN A 317 -30.91 -13.81 -15.97
N GLU A 318 -30.98 -13.22 -14.76
CA GLU A 318 -31.58 -11.90 -14.52
C GLU A 318 -30.95 -10.83 -15.41
N ILE A 319 -29.63 -10.87 -15.58
CA ILE A 319 -28.89 -9.95 -16.46
C ILE A 319 -29.24 -10.19 -17.95
N GLU A 320 -29.28 -11.46 -18.42
CA GLU A 320 -29.61 -11.81 -19.80
C GLU A 320 -31.07 -11.44 -20.16
N ASP A 321 -31.98 -11.60 -19.21
CA ASP A 321 -33.41 -11.28 -19.40
C ASP A 321 -33.69 -9.77 -19.40
N GLY A 322 -32.65 -8.95 -19.13
CA GLY A 322 -32.78 -7.49 -19.08
C GLY A 322 -33.66 -7.02 -17.91
N GLU A 323 -33.83 -7.87 -16.89
CA GLU A 323 -34.46 -7.45 -15.65
C GLU A 323 -33.52 -6.41 -15.00
N ASN A 324 -33.91 -5.13 -15.12
CA ASN A 324 -33.16 -4.05 -14.51
C ASN A 324 -32.97 -4.36 -13.02
N ILE A 325 -31.72 -4.38 -12.57
CA ILE A 325 -31.33 -4.52 -11.14
C ILE A 325 -31.72 -3.23 -10.37
N VAL A 326 -32.83 -2.62 -10.77
CA VAL A 326 -33.38 -1.40 -10.16
C VAL A 326 -34.32 -1.83 -9.03
N SER A 327 -34.15 -1.22 -7.87
CA SER A 327 -34.99 -1.41 -6.71
C SER A 327 -36.48 -1.30 -7.07
N GLU A 328 -37.34 -2.16 -6.47
CA GLU A 328 -38.82 -2.14 -6.66
C GLU A 328 -39.48 -0.81 -6.26
N THR A 329 -38.74 0.12 -5.67
CA THR A 329 -39.21 1.43 -5.22
C THR A 329 -39.39 2.45 -6.34
N ASP A 330 -38.79 2.29 -7.51
CA ASP A 330 -38.91 3.25 -8.64
C ASP A 330 -39.96 2.87 -9.68
N LYS A 331 -40.79 1.86 -9.42
CA LYS A 331 -41.96 1.53 -10.29
C LYS A 331 -43.17 2.45 -10.11
N GLY A 332 -42.95 3.70 -9.70
CA GLY A 332 -43.95 4.74 -9.57
C GLY A 332 -43.71 5.92 -10.47
N GLU A 333 -44.42 5.97 -11.59
CA GLU A 333 -44.72 7.15 -12.42
C GLU A 333 -43.56 7.84 -13.12
N SER A 334 -43.27 7.47 -14.38
CA SER A 334 -43.15 8.50 -15.46
C SER A 334 -43.06 7.88 -16.84
N GLU A 335 -44.23 7.52 -17.41
CA GLU A 335 -44.38 7.67 -18.87
C GLU A 335 -44.74 9.16 -19.13
N GLU A 336 -43.78 10.05 -19.04
CA GLU A 336 -43.83 11.33 -19.71
C GLU A 336 -42.81 11.32 -20.85
N SER A 337 -43.33 11.29 -22.06
CA SER A 337 -42.59 11.47 -23.29
C SER A 337 -41.75 12.74 -23.22
N VAL A 338 -40.45 12.60 -23.04
CA VAL A 338 -39.49 13.70 -23.20
C VAL A 338 -39.47 14.02 -24.70
N ASP A 339 -39.95 15.19 -24.99
CA ASP A 339 -39.95 15.81 -26.31
C ASP A 339 -38.46 15.94 -26.76
N ASN A 340 -38.04 15.11 -27.72
CA ASN A 340 -36.70 15.12 -28.30
C ASN A 340 -36.50 16.39 -29.12
N THR A 341 -36.14 17.48 -28.46
CA THR A 341 -35.52 18.62 -29.13
C THR A 341 -34.05 18.30 -29.38
N ALA A 342 -33.74 17.87 -30.61
CA ALA A 342 -32.45 17.84 -31.28
C ALA A 342 -31.21 17.77 -30.35
N ALA A 343 -31.01 16.64 -29.70
CA ALA A 343 -29.67 16.19 -29.34
C ALA A 343 -28.99 15.78 -30.64
N ASP A 344 -27.80 16.30 -30.93
CA ASP A 344 -26.93 15.78 -31.97
C ASP A 344 -26.67 14.29 -31.64
N THR A 345 -27.37 13.41 -32.33
CA THR A 345 -27.16 11.97 -32.20
C THR A 345 -25.85 11.65 -32.92
N PHE A 346 -24.75 11.59 -32.15
CA PHE A 346 -23.48 11.10 -32.67
C PHE A 346 -23.66 9.63 -33.07
N GLU A 347 -23.32 9.28 -34.31
CA GLU A 347 -23.23 7.87 -34.71
C GLU A 347 -22.15 7.18 -33.87
N THR A 348 -22.46 6.03 -33.28
CA THR A 348 -21.49 5.24 -32.56
C THR A 348 -20.42 4.73 -33.51
N VAL A 349 -19.18 5.16 -33.33
CA VAL A 349 -18.04 4.75 -34.13
C VAL A 349 -17.23 3.74 -33.33
N THR A 350 -17.07 2.52 -33.89
CA THR A 350 -16.16 1.53 -33.31
C THR A 350 -14.72 1.87 -33.66
N PRO A 351 -13.87 2.23 -32.68
CA PRO A 351 -12.49 2.59 -32.94
C PRO A 351 -11.68 1.39 -33.42
N LYS A 352 -10.76 1.62 -34.35
CA LYS A 352 -9.82 0.62 -34.80
C LYS A 352 -8.63 0.49 -33.84
N ASN A 353 -8.31 1.60 -33.16
CA ASN A 353 -7.26 1.65 -32.17
C ASN A 353 -7.84 2.14 -30.83
N ILE A 354 -7.55 1.41 -29.76
CA ILE A 354 -7.90 1.75 -28.38
C ILE A 354 -6.60 1.81 -27.58
N ILE A 355 -6.31 2.96 -26.98
CA ILE A 355 -5.11 3.18 -26.18
C ILE A 355 -5.55 3.55 -24.77
N LEU A 356 -5.25 2.70 -23.80
CA LEU A 356 -5.53 2.92 -22.38
C LEU A 356 -4.22 3.19 -21.66
N ILE A 357 -4.07 4.39 -21.12
CA ILE A 357 -2.86 4.85 -20.41
C ILE A 357 -3.18 5.02 -18.93
N MET A 358 -2.54 4.26 -18.08
CA MET A 358 -2.47 4.52 -16.65
C MET A 358 -1.19 5.31 -16.37
N ASN A 359 -1.34 6.60 -16.13
CA ASN A 359 -0.22 7.51 -15.90
C ASN A 359 0.15 7.51 -14.42
N GLU A 360 1.37 7.07 -14.12
CA GLU A 360 1.92 6.93 -12.76
C GLU A 360 1.74 8.23 -11.95
N SER A 361 1.08 8.12 -10.81
CA SER A 361 0.84 9.21 -9.84
C SER A 361 0.17 10.47 -10.40
N LEU A 362 -0.42 10.46 -11.59
CA LEU A 362 -1.06 11.65 -12.17
C LEU A 362 -2.26 12.07 -11.33
N THR A 363 -2.21 13.29 -10.81
CA THR A 363 -3.24 13.85 -9.91
C THR A 363 -3.52 15.31 -10.27
N ASP A 364 -4.79 15.66 -10.37
CA ASP A 364 -5.21 17.05 -10.47
C ASP A 364 -5.55 17.63 -9.10
N PHE A 365 -4.56 18.16 -8.41
CA PHE A 365 -4.77 18.76 -7.09
C PHE A 365 -5.66 20.02 -7.10
N GLU A 366 -5.79 20.72 -8.23
CA GLU A 366 -6.65 21.90 -8.30
C GLU A 366 -8.13 21.54 -8.37
N SER A 367 -8.50 20.26 -8.65
CA SER A 367 -9.87 19.77 -8.51
C SER A 367 -10.29 19.67 -7.02
N VAL A 368 -9.32 19.54 -6.11
CA VAL A 368 -9.54 19.43 -4.68
C VAL A 368 -9.38 20.76 -3.95
N GLY A 369 -8.41 21.59 -4.35
CA GLY A 369 -8.16 22.86 -3.70
C GLY A 369 -7.27 23.80 -4.51
N LYS A 370 -7.38 25.10 -4.27
CA LYS A 370 -6.61 26.10 -5.00
C LYS A 370 -5.12 26.02 -4.67
N ILE A 371 -4.30 25.90 -5.71
CA ILE A 371 -2.84 25.95 -5.63
C ILE A 371 -2.33 27.36 -5.97
N LYS A 372 -1.41 27.86 -5.16
CA LYS A 372 -0.65 29.08 -5.48
C LYS A 372 0.64 28.67 -6.18
N SER A 373 0.66 28.71 -7.49
CA SER A 373 1.83 28.38 -8.31
C SER A 373 2.16 29.51 -9.28
N ASN A 374 3.41 29.49 -9.80
CA ASN A 374 3.87 30.43 -10.81
C ASN A 374 3.31 30.13 -12.21
N VAL A 375 2.83 28.91 -12.45
CA VAL A 375 2.29 28.41 -13.73
C VAL A 375 1.13 27.44 -13.46
N GLU A 376 0.25 27.27 -14.44
CA GLU A 376 -0.79 26.22 -14.43
C GLU A 376 -0.16 24.84 -14.52
N ILE A 377 -0.72 23.85 -13.81
CA ILE A 377 -0.09 22.52 -13.66
C ILE A 377 -0.45 21.61 -14.84
N LEU A 378 -1.74 21.45 -15.14
CA LEU A 378 -2.27 20.59 -16.20
C LEU A 378 -3.02 21.43 -17.24
N PRO A 379 -2.36 22.40 -17.93
CA PRO A 379 -3.05 23.35 -18.81
C PRO A 379 -3.71 22.68 -20.00
N TYR A 380 -3.13 21.63 -20.57
CA TYR A 380 -3.66 20.97 -21.74
C TYR A 380 -4.86 20.08 -21.40
N ILE A 381 -4.71 19.19 -20.41
CA ILE A 381 -5.80 18.30 -19.96
C ILE A 381 -7.05 19.13 -19.62
N ARG A 382 -6.90 20.25 -18.93
CA ARG A 382 -8.00 21.15 -18.56
C ARG A 382 -8.58 21.94 -19.73
N SER A 383 -7.82 22.13 -20.80
CA SER A 383 -8.31 22.82 -22.00
C SER A 383 -9.14 21.94 -22.93
N LEU A 384 -9.15 20.62 -22.72
CA LEU A 384 -9.87 19.67 -23.55
C LEU A 384 -11.39 19.89 -23.41
N ASN A 385 -12.05 20.21 -24.51
CA ASN A 385 -13.46 20.58 -24.53
C ASN A 385 -14.21 20.10 -25.79
N LYS A 386 -13.57 19.20 -26.57
CA LYS A 386 -14.15 18.66 -27.79
C LYS A 386 -13.81 17.19 -27.94
N ASN A 387 -14.80 16.39 -28.28
CA ASN A 387 -14.65 14.94 -28.46
C ASN A 387 -14.03 14.28 -27.21
N VAL A 388 -14.46 14.68 -26.02
CA VAL A 388 -13.83 14.25 -24.77
C VAL A 388 -14.86 14.00 -23.67
N LYS A 389 -14.71 12.89 -22.95
CA LYS A 389 -15.30 12.71 -21.63
C LYS A 389 -14.18 12.78 -20.59
N HIS A 390 -14.41 13.51 -19.52
CA HIS A 390 -13.41 13.74 -18.48
C HIS A 390 -14.07 13.92 -17.10
N GLY A 391 -13.28 13.88 -16.06
CA GLY A 391 -13.73 14.05 -14.67
C GLY A 391 -12.72 13.47 -13.70
N GLN A 392 -13.21 13.10 -12.50
CA GLN A 392 -12.43 12.43 -11.47
C GLN A 392 -12.74 10.94 -11.44
N LEU A 393 -11.71 10.13 -11.52
CA LEU A 393 -11.77 8.69 -11.32
C LEU A 393 -11.44 8.36 -9.88
N HIS A 394 -12.34 7.69 -9.17
CA HIS A 394 -12.04 7.19 -7.83
C HIS A 394 -11.24 5.89 -7.91
N VAL A 395 -10.04 5.91 -7.34
CA VAL A 395 -9.07 4.80 -7.38
C VAL A 395 -8.92 4.15 -6.00
N PRO A 396 -8.61 2.84 -5.93
CA PRO A 396 -8.64 2.10 -4.67
C PRO A 396 -7.42 2.29 -3.77
N THR A 397 -6.50 3.18 -4.12
CA THR A 397 -5.22 3.30 -3.40
C THR A 397 -4.70 4.72 -3.33
N PHE A 398 -3.79 4.97 -2.38
CA PHE A 398 -3.13 6.26 -2.15
C PHE A 398 -1.62 6.05 -1.98
N GLY A 399 -0.81 6.88 -2.64
CA GLY A 399 0.64 7.00 -2.41
C GLY A 399 1.49 5.84 -2.91
N ALA A 400 0.87 4.73 -3.28
CA ALA A 400 1.48 3.55 -3.91
C ALA A 400 0.40 2.49 -4.18
N GLY A 401 0.78 1.38 -4.84
CA GLY A 401 -0.12 0.27 -5.08
C GLY A 401 -0.76 0.29 -6.46
N THR A 402 -0.05 0.81 -7.44
CA THR A 402 -0.39 0.92 -8.87
C THR A 402 -1.19 -0.28 -9.38
N ALA A 403 -0.75 -1.52 -9.06
CA ALA A 403 -1.41 -2.75 -9.50
C ALA A 403 -2.84 -2.94 -8.97
N ARG A 404 -3.30 -2.17 -7.97
CA ARG A 404 -4.70 -2.20 -7.50
C ARG A 404 -5.62 -1.43 -8.44
N SER A 405 -5.21 -0.23 -8.85
CA SER A 405 -5.94 0.59 -9.81
C SER A 405 -5.94 -0.05 -11.20
N GLU A 406 -4.82 -0.66 -11.57
CA GLU A 406 -4.66 -1.46 -12.78
C GLU A 406 -5.62 -2.66 -12.80
N TYR A 407 -5.73 -3.37 -11.68
CA TYR A 407 -6.62 -4.51 -11.51
C TYR A 407 -8.10 -4.10 -11.69
N GLU A 408 -8.55 -3.05 -11.00
CA GLU A 408 -9.93 -2.58 -11.15
C GLU A 408 -10.26 -2.16 -12.59
N ALA A 409 -9.37 -1.40 -13.23
CA ALA A 409 -9.60 -0.89 -14.58
C ALA A 409 -9.63 -2.00 -15.65
N LEU A 410 -8.83 -3.06 -15.49
CA LEU A 410 -8.74 -4.15 -16.47
C LEU A 410 -9.78 -5.26 -16.28
N THR A 411 -10.18 -5.53 -15.03
CA THR A 411 -11.09 -6.66 -14.74
C THR A 411 -12.53 -6.24 -14.48
N GLY A 412 -12.75 -5.00 -14.07
CA GLY A 412 -14.04 -4.57 -13.54
C GLY A 412 -14.31 -5.08 -12.13
N ASN A 413 -13.40 -5.82 -11.51
CA ASN A 413 -13.49 -6.25 -10.11
C ASN A 413 -13.12 -5.09 -9.18
N SER A 414 -13.60 -5.11 -7.93
CA SER A 414 -13.33 -4.03 -6.97
C SER A 414 -12.44 -4.47 -5.82
N MET A 415 -11.46 -3.64 -5.47
CA MET A 415 -10.67 -3.80 -4.25
C MET A 415 -11.50 -3.73 -2.96
N SER A 416 -12.75 -3.25 -3.03
CA SER A 416 -13.65 -3.11 -1.87
C SER A 416 -14.02 -4.46 -1.23
N PHE A 417 -13.96 -5.56 -1.98
CA PHE A 417 -14.26 -6.90 -1.50
C PHE A 417 -13.01 -7.67 -1.07
N LEU A 418 -11.85 -7.13 -1.37
CA LEU A 418 -10.58 -7.78 -1.05
C LEU A 418 -10.02 -7.28 0.30
N PRO A 419 -9.24 -8.11 0.98
CA PRO A 419 -8.62 -7.70 2.23
C PRO A 419 -7.74 -6.46 2.06
N SER A 420 -7.80 -5.57 3.04
CA SER A 420 -6.91 -4.40 3.08
C SER A 420 -5.45 -4.79 2.92
N GLY A 421 -4.71 -4.06 2.10
CA GLY A 421 -3.30 -4.35 1.82
C GLY A 421 -3.07 -5.43 0.78
N SER A 422 -4.10 -6.15 0.33
CA SER A 422 -3.92 -7.12 -0.75
C SER A 422 -3.54 -6.47 -2.07
N VAL A 423 -2.75 -7.18 -2.85
CA VAL A 423 -2.42 -6.85 -4.23
C VAL A 423 -2.77 -8.07 -5.07
N PRO A 424 -3.87 -8.04 -5.84
CA PRO A 424 -4.37 -9.20 -6.57
C PRO A 424 -3.31 -9.87 -7.45
N TYR A 425 -2.50 -9.10 -8.15
CA TYR A 425 -1.42 -9.58 -8.98
C TYR A 425 -0.38 -10.45 -8.25
N GLN A 426 -0.15 -10.16 -6.97
CA GLN A 426 0.80 -10.91 -6.16
C GLN A 426 0.16 -12.08 -5.40
N LEU A 427 -1.14 -11.99 -5.14
CA LEU A 427 -1.82 -12.93 -4.24
C LEU A 427 -2.77 -13.88 -4.97
N TYR A 428 -3.58 -13.39 -5.90
CA TYR A 428 -4.77 -14.09 -6.37
C TYR A 428 -4.70 -14.47 -7.85
N VAL A 429 -4.25 -13.59 -8.74
CA VAL A 429 -4.19 -13.86 -10.18
C VAL A 429 -3.10 -14.90 -10.48
N ARG A 430 -3.52 -16.16 -10.66
CA ARG A 430 -2.66 -17.32 -10.92
C ARG A 430 -3.16 -18.18 -12.07
N ASP A 431 -4.43 -18.11 -12.32
CA ASP A 431 -5.18 -18.82 -13.36
C ASP A 431 -5.81 -17.75 -14.27
N PRO A 432 -6.37 -18.11 -15.44
CA PRO A 432 -7.10 -17.17 -16.30
C PRO A 432 -8.17 -16.40 -15.51
N GLU A 433 -8.19 -15.08 -15.68
CA GLU A 433 -9.15 -14.17 -15.07
C GLU A 433 -9.71 -13.28 -16.17
N TYR A 434 -11.01 -13.32 -16.38
CA TYR A 434 -11.67 -12.62 -17.48
C TYR A 434 -11.68 -11.11 -17.24
N GLY A 435 -11.38 -10.37 -18.30
CA GLY A 435 -11.31 -8.92 -18.24
C GLY A 435 -11.29 -8.24 -19.61
N LEU A 436 -10.93 -6.98 -19.62
CA LEU A 436 -10.99 -6.10 -20.78
C LEU A 436 -10.17 -6.64 -22.00
N ALA A 437 -8.98 -7.18 -21.75
CA ALA A 437 -8.13 -7.68 -22.83
C ALA A 437 -8.77 -8.90 -23.55
N ASP A 438 -9.34 -9.85 -22.80
CA ASP A 438 -10.04 -11.01 -23.39
C ASP A 438 -11.25 -10.56 -24.23
N ILE A 439 -12.03 -9.60 -23.72
CA ILE A 439 -13.21 -9.07 -24.41
C ILE A 439 -12.82 -8.38 -25.71
N LEU A 440 -11.78 -7.56 -25.70
CA LEU A 440 -11.28 -6.89 -26.90
C LEU A 440 -10.66 -7.88 -27.91
N LYS A 441 -9.90 -8.84 -27.42
CA LYS A 441 -9.34 -9.93 -28.24
C LYS A 441 -10.42 -10.73 -28.94
N SER A 442 -11.53 -11.07 -28.26
CA SER A 442 -12.66 -11.78 -28.87
C SER A 442 -13.34 -10.98 -29.99
N GLN A 443 -13.18 -9.66 -30.00
CA GLN A 443 -13.68 -8.73 -31.02
C GLN A 443 -12.62 -8.35 -32.06
N GLY A 444 -11.52 -9.09 -32.10
CA GLY A 444 -10.50 -9.02 -33.14
C GLY A 444 -9.40 -7.99 -32.91
N TYR A 445 -9.23 -7.47 -31.67
CA TYR A 445 -8.08 -6.62 -31.35
C TYR A 445 -6.86 -7.46 -31.00
N TYR A 446 -5.69 -7.09 -31.52
CA TYR A 446 -4.41 -7.52 -30.98
C TYR A 446 -4.12 -6.74 -29.70
N THR A 447 -3.79 -7.42 -28.60
CA THR A 447 -3.76 -6.83 -27.27
C THR A 447 -2.35 -6.76 -26.71
N ILE A 448 -1.82 -5.56 -26.53
CA ILE A 448 -0.48 -5.30 -26.01
C ILE A 448 -0.57 -4.62 -24.64
N ALA A 449 0.06 -5.20 -23.63
CA ALA A 449 0.40 -4.48 -22.39
C ALA A 449 1.82 -3.94 -22.48
N MET A 450 2.07 -2.73 -21.95
CA MET A 450 3.41 -2.15 -21.94
C MET A 450 3.73 -1.38 -20.66
N HIS A 451 4.99 -1.50 -20.21
CA HIS A 451 5.45 -0.83 -18.99
C HIS A 451 6.96 -0.60 -19.05
N PRO A 452 7.45 0.66 -19.05
CA PRO A 452 8.87 0.99 -19.16
C PRO A 452 9.65 0.73 -17.86
N ASN A 453 9.42 -0.42 -17.25
CA ASN A 453 10.15 -0.92 -16.09
C ASN A 453 10.22 -2.46 -16.14
N LYS A 454 10.83 -3.08 -15.13
CA LYS A 454 11.10 -4.52 -15.11
C LYS A 454 9.82 -5.36 -15.15
N ALA A 455 9.82 -6.39 -15.99
CA ALA A 455 8.67 -7.26 -16.23
C ALA A 455 8.12 -7.95 -14.97
N HIS A 456 8.98 -8.25 -14.00
CA HIS A 456 8.56 -8.93 -12.78
C HIS A 456 7.96 -8.00 -11.71
N ASN A 457 8.07 -6.67 -11.87
CA ASN A 457 7.44 -5.72 -10.97
C ASN A 457 5.92 -5.96 -10.93
N TRP A 458 5.37 -6.05 -9.71
CA TRP A 458 3.98 -6.45 -9.47
C TRP A 458 3.60 -7.83 -10.06
N ASN A 459 4.57 -8.68 -10.45
CA ASN A 459 4.35 -9.97 -11.09
C ASN A 459 3.68 -9.91 -12.49
N ARG A 460 3.76 -8.75 -13.19
CA ARG A 460 3.08 -8.49 -14.46
C ARG A 460 3.38 -9.52 -15.53
N ALA A 461 4.63 -10.00 -15.62
CA ALA A 461 5.01 -11.05 -16.56
C ALA A 461 4.19 -12.34 -16.46
N SER A 462 3.67 -12.65 -15.26
CA SER A 462 2.79 -13.81 -15.06
C SER A 462 1.32 -13.43 -15.15
N VAL A 463 0.96 -12.21 -14.80
CA VAL A 463 -0.44 -11.76 -14.67
C VAL A 463 -1.05 -11.41 -16.02
N TYR A 464 -0.37 -10.63 -16.87
CA TYR A 464 -0.94 -10.22 -18.14
C TYR A 464 -1.34 -11.36 -19.06
N PRO A 465 -0.55 -12.47 -19.18
CA PRO A 465 -1.03 -13.64 -19.90
C PRO A 465 -2.29 -14.26 -19.29
N CYS A 466 -2.46 -14.22 -17.94
CA CYS A 466 -3.69 -14.69 -17.29
C CYS A 466 -4.90 -13.79 -17.58
N MET A 467 -4.66 -12.51 -17.90
CA MET A 467 -5.69 -11.51 -18.26
C MET A 467 -5.93 -11.42 -19.78
N GLY A 468 -5.39 -12.35 -20.58
CA GLY A 468 -5.67 -12.47 -22.00
C GLY A 468 -4.81 -11.62 -22.94
N PHE A 469 -3.85 -10.83 -22.46
CA PHE A 469 -2.95 -10.07 -23.34
C PHE A 469 -2.11 -10.98 -24.25
N ASP A 470 -2.01 -10.60 -25.52
CA ASP A 470 -1.19 -11.32 -26.51
C ASP A 470 0.29 -11.05 -26.33
N GLU A 471 0.66 -9.82 -25.95
CA GLU A 471 2.05 -9.40 -25.76
C GLU A 471 2.23 -8.52 -24.52
N PHE A 472 3.40 -8.65 -23.89
CA PHE A 472 3.86 -7.73 -22.84
C PHE A 472 5.22 -7.13 -23.18
N ILE A 473 5.27 -5.82 -23.36
CA ILE A 473 6.47 -5.04 -23.61
C ILE A 473 6.93 -4.40 -22.29
N SER A 474 8.07 -4.83 -21.79
CA SER A 474 8.70 -4.33 -20.56
C SER A 474 10.04 -3.66 -20.87
N LEU A 475 10.71 -3.13 -19.86
CA LEU A 475 12.03 -2.48 -20.04
C LEU A 475 13.05 -3.40 -20.72
N GLU A 476 12.94 -4.71 -20.52
CA GLU A 476 13.84 -5.72 -21.09
C GLU A 476 13.76 -5.82 -22.63
N ASN A 477 12.60 -5.54 -23.22
CA ASN A 477 12.34 -5.56 -24.66
C ASN A 477 11.80 -4.22 -25.20
N TRP A 478 12.03 -3.10 -24.49
CA TRP A 478 11.46 -1.77 -24.81
C TRP A 478 11.99 -1.15 -26.11
N GLY A 479 13.22 -1.39 -26.48
CA GLY A 479 13.95 -0.68 -27.56
C GLY A 479 14.74 0.52 -27.01
N GLU A 480 15.97 0.72 -27.51
CA GLU A 480 16.83 1.82 -27.03
C GLU A 480 16.38 3.19 -27.56
N GLU A 481 15.72 3.23 -28.70
CA GLU A 481 15.24 4.44 -29.39
C GLU A 481 14.16 5.21 -28.59
N HIS A 482 13.43 4.52 -27.68
CA HIS A 482 12.38 5.09 -26.85
C HIS A 482 12.73 5.09 -25.36
N ARG A 483 14.04 5.24 -25.02
CA ARG A 483 14.54 5.23 -23.64
C ARG A 483 15.04 6.58 -23.14
N GLU A 484 14.51 7.66 -23.67
CA GLU A 484 14.83 8.98 -23.08
C GLU A 484 14.35 9.02 -21.63
N LEU A 485 15.28 9.34 -20.73
CA LEU A 485 15.01 9.36 -19.29
C LEU A 485 14.72 10.78 -18.81
N LEU A 486 13.68 10.91 -17.99
CA LEU A 486 13.52 12.06 -17.13
C LEU A 486 13.75 11.61 -15.68
N ARG A 487 14.72 12.19 -15.02
CA ARG A 487 15.30 11.63 -13.78
C ARG A 487 15.92 10.25 -14.06
N ASN A 488 15.40 9.21 -13.38
CA ASN A 488 15.86 7.83 -13.49
C ASN A 488 14.89 6.91 -14.24
N TYR A 489 13.79 7.48 -14.77
CA TYR A 489 12.71 6.73 -15.40
C TYR A 489 12.56 7.14 -16.87
N VAL A 490 12.06 6.23 -17.70
CA VAL A 490 11.67 6.56 -19.06
C VAL A 490 10.60 7.64 -19.00
N SER A 491 10.78 8.71 -19.78
CA SER A 491 9.86 9.84 -19.82
C SER A 491 8.50 9.44 -20.41
N ASP A 492 7.44 10.14 -20.03
CA ASP A 492 6.12 9.95 -20.64
C ASP A 492 6.14 10.27 -22.13
N LYS A 493 6.95 11.25 -22.54
CA LYS A 493 7.18 11.56 -23.95
C LYS A 493 7.72 10.34 -24.71
N ALA A 494 8.83 9.74 -24.26
CA ALA A 494 9.40 8.57 -24.90
C ALA A 494 8.47 7.35 -24.82
N THR A 495 7.69 7.24 -23.75
CA THR A 495 6.65 6.21 -23.60
C THR A 495 5.54 6.37 -24.63
N PHE A 496 5.09 7.60 -24.87
CA PHE A 496 4.04 7.88 -25.85
C PHE A 496 4.56 7.78 -27.30
N GLU A 497 5.81 8.15 -27.56
CA GLU A 497 6.48 7.88 -28.82
C GLU A 497 6.53 6.35 -29.12
N LYS A 498 6.73 5.49 -28.11
CA LYS A 498 6.64 4.04 -28.29
C LYS A 498 5.21 3.59 -28.60
N ILE A 499 4.17 4.18 -28.03
CA ILE A 499 2.77 3.90 -28.42
C ILE A 499 2.54 4.26 -29.88
N ILE A 500 3.05 5.40 -30.35
CA ILE A 500 2.96 5.82 -31.77
C ILE A 500 3.69 4.82 -32.66
N SER A 501 4.89 4.38 -32.27
CA SER A 501 5.65 3.36 -33.03
C SER A 501 4.87 2.04 -33.19
N LEU A 502 4.22 1.55 -32.11
CA LEU A 502 3.37 0.35 -32.19
C LEU A 502 2.19 0.52 -33.14
N TYR A 503 1.58 1.70 -33.15
CA TYR A 503 0.53 2.03 -34.11
C TYR A 503 1.07 2.05 -35.56
N GLU A 504 2.25 2.63 -35.81
CA GLU A 504 2.85 2.71 -37.13
C GLU A 504 3.34 1.36 -37.67
N GLU A 505 3.73 0.46 -36.77
CA GLU A 505 4.25 -0.88 -37.09
C GLU A 505 3.17 -1.95 -37.29
N LYS A 506 1.91 -1.70 -36.86
CA LYS A 506 0.82 -2.66 -37.00
C LYS A 506 0.44 -2.91 -38.45
N ASP A 507 -0.13 -4.06 -38.74
CA ASP A 507 -0.71 -4.35 -40.07
C ASP A 507 -1.90 -3.43 -40.35
N ALA A 508 -2.06 -3.06 -41.66
CA ALA A 508 -3.07 -2.08 -42.08
C ALA A 508 -4.52 -2.47 -41.71
N ASP A 509 -4.83 -3.76 -41.62
CA ASP A 509 -6.16 -4.24 -41.26
C ASP A 509 -6.31 -4.62 -39.78
N GLU A 510 -5.24 -4.54 -39.01
CA GLU A 510 -5.22 -4.93 -37.61
C GLU A 510 -5.93 -3.88 -36.71
N LYS A 511 -6.78 -4.38 -35.79
CA LYS A 511 -7.30 -3.59 -34.68
C LYS A 511 -6.32 -3.71 -33.51
N LEU A 512 -5.97 -2.61 -32.90
CA LEU A 512 -4.96 -2.58 -31.83
C LEU A 512 -5.56 -2.11 -30.51
N PHE A 513 -5.34 -2.85 -29.45
CA PHE A 513 -5.51 -2.41 -28.06
C PHE A 513 -4.16 -2.33 -27.37
N THR A 514 -3.79 -1.15 -26.90
CA THR A 514 -2.57 -0.93 -26.12
C THR A 514 -2.91 -0.46 -24.72
N PHE A 515 -2.53 -1.24 -23.71
CA PHE A 515 -2.57 -0.83 -22.30
C PHE A 515 -1.17 -0.42 -21.85
N CYS A 516 -1.01 0.83 -21.44
CA CYS A 516 0.28 1.39 -21.04
C CYS A 516 0.28 1.85 -19.59
N VAL A 517 1.24 1.40 -18.79
CA VAL A 517 1.51 1.92 -17.45
C VAL A 517 2.81 2.72 -17.48
N THR A 518 2.76 4.03 -17.21
CA THR A 518 3.97 4.88 -17.27
C THR A 518 4.82 4.81 -16.00
N MET A 519 5.98 5.50 -15.99
CA MET A 519 6.89 5.51 -14.83
C MET A 519 7.43 6.89 -14.46
N GLN A 520 7.32 7.91 -15.32
CA GLN A 520 8.00 9.20 -15.17
C GLN A 520 7.76 9.84 -13.80
N ASN A 521 6.50 9.81 -13.33
CA ASN A 521 6.08 10.49 -12.09
C ASN A 521 6.27 9.62 -10.83
N HIS A 522 6.87 8.43 -10.94
CA HIS A 522 7.10 7.54 -9.80
C HIS A 522 7.83 8.24 -8.65
N GLY A 523 7.53 7.86 -7.42
CA GLY A 523 8.01 8.46 -6.20
C GLY A 523 9.53 8.63 -6.11
N GLY A 524 9.98 9.34 -5.06
CA GLY A 524 11.34 9.83 -4.94
C GLY A 524 11.43 11.27 -5.50
N TYR A 525 10.82 12.24 -4.77
CA TYR A 525 10.79 13.63 -5.23
C TYR A 525 11.79 14.52 -4.47
N THR A 526 12.71 13.95 -3.71
CA THR A 526 13.73 14.71 -2.98
C THR A 526 14.73 15.35 -3.94
N VAL A 527 15.53 16.28 -3.45
CA VAL A 527 16.56 16.95 -4.29
C VAL A 527 17.53 15.92 -4.84
N GLU A 528 17.87 14.90 -4.06
CA GLU A 528 18.77 13.81 -4.45
C GLU A 528 18.16 12.93 -5.54
N ASP A 529 16.85 12.76 -5.55
CA ASP A 529 16.14 11.91 -6.51
C ASP A 529 15.92 12.59 -7.87
N ARG A 530 16.19 13.88 -7.97
CA ARG A 530 15.96 14.64 -9.22
C ARG A 530 16.89 14.25 -10.38
N ALA A 531 18.08 13.71 -10.08
CA ALA A 531 19.05 13.28 -11.10
C ALA A 531 19.33 14.32 -12.20
N GLY A 532 19.36 15.60 -11.82
CA GLY A 532 19.56 16.74 -12.74
C GLY A 532 18.27 17.40 -13.26
N PHE A 533 17.09 16.87 -12.94
CA PHE A 533 15.82 17.54 -13.25
C PHE A 533 15.61 18.76 -12.36
N GLU A 534 15.36 19.91 -12.98
CA GLU A 534 15.11 21.17 -12.28
C GLU A 534 13.61 21.49 -12.30
N PRO A 535 12.94 21.55 -11.15
CA PRO A 535 11.51 21.86 -11.09
C PRO A 535 11.18 23.24 -11.64
N THR A 536 10.25 23.28 -12.60
CA THR A 536 9.74 24.51 -13.24
C THR A 536 8.58 25.13 -12.49
N VAL A 537 7.79 24.31 -11.79
CA VAL A 537 6.69 24.77 -10.93
C VAL A 537 7.26 25.23 -9.60
N LYS A 538 6.86 26.47 -9.21
CA LYS A 538 7.20 27.08 -7.92
C LYS A 538 5.94 27.45 -7.17
N LEU A 539 5.87 27.08 -5.89
CA LEU A 539 4.73 27.34 -5.03
C LEU A 539 4.87 28.64 -4.26
N GLY A 540 3.84 29.47 -4.29
CA GLY A 540 3.81 30.81 -3.67
C GLY A 540 3.32 30.79 -2.21
N TYR A 541 3.86 29.90 -1.36
CA TYR A 541 3.57 29.82 0.06
C TYR A 541 4.76 30.26 0.92
N ASP A 542 4.51 30.67 2.17
CA ASP A 542 5.58 31.03 3.12
C ASP A 542 6.43 29.82 3.55
N THR A 543 5.89 28.62 3.43
CA THR A 543 6.59 27.34 3.64
C THR A 543 6.99 26.75 2.31
N GLU A 544 8.22 26.27 2.20
CA GLU A 544 8.72 25.58 1.02
C GLU A 544 8.19 24.13 0.99
N TYR A 545 7.81 23.67 -0.20
CA TYR A 545 7.32 22.31 -0.46
C TYR A 545 8.09 21.69 -1.64
N PRO A 546 9.38 21.34 -1.45
CA PRO A 546 10.24 20.90 -2.54
C PRO A 546 9.82 19.56 -3.17
N LEU A 547 9.16 18.65 -2.44
CA LEU A 547 8.63 17.43 -3.04
C LEU A 547 7.44 17.74 -3.94
N ALA A 548 6.52 18.58 -3.45
CA ALA A 548 5.36 19.02 -4.25
C ALA A 548 5.81 19.76 -5.50
N GLU A 549 6.77 20.69 -5.41
CA GLU A 549 7.31 21.42 -6.58
C GLU A 549 7.93 20.46 -7.61
N THR A 550 8.67 19.45 -7.14
CA THR A 550 9.25 18.43 -8.03
C THR A 550 8.16 17.64 -8.73
N TYR A 551 7.19 17.11 -7.96
CA TYR A 551 6.08 16.31 -8.48
C TYR A 551 5.22 17.12 -9.47
N LEU A 552 4.79 18.34 -9.10
CA LEU A 552 3.96 19.18 -9.95
C LEU A 552 4.65 19.54 -11.28
N SER A 553 5.97 19.69 -11.25
CA SER A 553 6.76 19.90 -12.47
C SER A 553 6.76 18.66 -13.36
N LEU A 554 6.85 17.45 -12.78
CA LEU A 554 6.76 16.20 -13.53
C LEU A 554 5.36 15.99 -14.13
N ALA A 555 4.29 16.27 -13.37
CA ALA A 555 2.92 16.18 -13.86
C ALA A 555 2.70 17.15 -15.04
N ARG A 556 3.34 18.31 -15.03
CA ARG A 556 3.32 19.26 -16.15
C ARG A 556 4.03 18.72 -17.39
N GLU A 557 5.12 18.00 -17.23
CA GLU A 557 5.78 17.30 -18.37
C GLU A 557 4.88 16.20 -18.94
N SER A 558 4.15 15.45 -18.09
CA SER A 558 3.13 14.47 -18.54
C SER A 558 2.01 15.13 -19.34
N ASP A 559 1.50 16.28 -18.89
CA ASP A 559 0.48 17.06 -19.60
C ASP A 559 0.97 17.48 -21.00
N SER A 560 2.23 17.91 -21.10
CA SER A 560 2.86 18.29 -22.36
C SER A 560 3.04 17.09 -23.30
N ALA A 561 3.48 15.96 -22.78
CA ALA A 561 3.64 14.71 -23.53
C ALA A 561 2.29 14.19 -24.04
N PHE A 562 1.24 14.26 -23.21
CA PHE A 562 -0.11 13.87 -23.60
C PHE A 562 -0.66 14.75 -24.72
N LYS A 563 -0.37 16.05 -24.68
CA LYS A 563 -0.68 16.96 -25.78
C LYS A 563 -0.06 16.48 -27.09
N GLU A 564 1.24 16.18 -27.10
CA GLU A 564 1.95 15.69 -28.29
C GLU A 564 1.32 14.39 -28.85
N LEU A 565 0.90 13.48 -27.96
CA LEU A 565 0.22 12.24 -28.33
C LEU A 565 -1.13 12.52 -29.02
N LEU A 566 -1.98 13.35 -28.43
CA LEU A 566 -3.28 13.66 -29.01
C LEU A 566 -3.14 14.43 -30.34
N GLU A 567 -2.20 15.39 -30.45
CA GLU A 567 -1.90 16.11 -31.69
C GLU A 567 -1.42 15.20 -32.84
N TYR A 568 -0.78 14.05 -32.50
CA TYR A 568 -0.44 13.03 -33.48
C TYR A 568 -1.70 12.30 -33.97
N PHE A 569 -2.48 11.75 -33.05
CA PHE A 569 -3.68 10.97 -33.42
C PHE A 569 -4.84 11.81 -33.96
N GLU A 570 -4.87 13.12 -33.72
CA GLU A 570 -5.81 14.05 -34.38
C GLU A 570 -5.64 14.05 -35.92
N LYS A 571 -4.44 13.72 -36.42
CA LYS A 571 -4.11 13.70 -37.86
C LYS A 571 -4.24 12.30 -38.48
N VAL A 572 -4.56 11.29 -37.66
CA VAL A 572 -4.72 9.91 -38.09
C VAL A 572 -6.13 9.69 -38.61
N ASP A 573 -6.27 9.09 -39.81
CA ASP A 573 -7.57 8.82 -40.44
C ASP A 573 -8.32 7.65 -39.77
N GLU A 574 -7.60 6.72 -39.16
CA GLU A 574 -8.21 5.57 -38.45
C GLU A 574 -8.90 6.02 -37.16
N PRO A 575 -10.17 5.59 -36.94
CA PRO A 575 -10.86 5.91 -35.69
C PRO A 575 -10.06 5.41 -34.49
N THR A 576 -9.68 6.34 -33.63
CA THR A 576 -8.84 6.05 -32.44
C THR A 576 -9.48 6.64 -31.18
N MET A 577 -9.54 5.83 -30.14
CA MET A 577 -9.94 6.22 -28.78
C MET A 577 -8.70 6.17 -27.87
N ILE A 578 -8.42 7.26 -27.17
CA ILE A 578 -7.34 7.35 -26.18
C ILE A 578 -7.94 7.65 -24.82
N VAL A 579 -7.63 6.81 -23.87
CA VAL A 579 -8.03 6.96 -22.47
C VAL A 579 -6.78 7.11 -21.62
N MET A 580 -6.75 8.16 -20.80
CA MET A 580 -5.68 8.34 -19.80
C MET A 580 -6.27 8.60 -18.43
N PHE A 581 -5.72 7.97 -17.40
CA PHE A 581 -6.08 8.21 -16.00
C PHE A 581 -4.87 8.08 -15.08
N GLY A 582 -4.94 8.67 -13.88
CA GLY A 582 -3.93 8.49 -12.84
C GLY A 582 -4.23 7.26 -11.97
N ASP A 583 -3.20 6.59 -11.48
CA ASP A 583 -3.36 5.39 -10.64
C ASP A 583 -3.56 5.69 -9.15
N HIS A 584 -2.94 6.75 -8.63
CA HIS A 584 -3.03 7.21 -7.23
C HIS A 584 -2.37 8.57 -7.04
N TRP A 585 -2.59 9.17 -5.87
CA TRP A 585 -1.87 10.37 -5.46
C TRP A 585 -0.39 10.10 -5.19
N PRO A 586 0.51 11.08 -5.43
CA PRO A 586 1.92 11.01 -5.05
C PRO A 586 2.10 11.14 -3.54
N LYS A 587 3.21 10.61 -3.02
CA LYS A 587 3.63 10.82 -1.64
C LYS A 587 4.53 12.07 -1.54
N ILE A 588 3.95 13.20 -1.23
CA ILE A 588 4.61 14.50 -1.07
C ILE A 588 4.42 15.03 0.36
N GLU A 589 4.73 16.31 0.62
CA GLU A 589 4.62 16.88 1.96
C GLU A 589 3.19 16.81 2.50
N GLU A 590 3.01 16.16 3.64
CA GLU A 590 1.72 16.03 4.35
C GLU A 590 1.11 17.41 4.69
N GLU A 591 1.95 18.41 4.96
CA GLU A 591 1.50 19.78 5.25
C GLU A 591 0.91 20.46 4.02
N PHE A 592 1.44 20.17 2.83
CA PHE A 592 0.89 20.65 1.57
C PHE A 592 -0.46 19.95 1.27
N MET A 593 -0.49 18.62 1.37
CA MET A 593 -1.74 17.86 1.18
C MET A 593 -2.83 18.28 2.17
N ALA A 594 -2.47 18.51 3.43
CA ALA A 594 -3.42 18.98 4.43
C ALA A 594 -4.00 20.36 4.14
N LYS A 595 -3.27 21.23 3.42
CA LYS A 595 -3.80 22.52 2.95
C LYS A 595 -4.85 22.34 1.85
N LEU A 596 -4.63 21.40 0.95
CA LEU A 596 -5.57 21.10 -0.14
C LEU A 596 -6.84 20.46 0.38
N LEU A 597 -6.70 19.46 1.25
CA LEU A 597 -7.80 18.68 1.82
C LEU A 597 -8.56 19.40 2.97
N GLY A 598 -8.14 20.60 3.36
CA GLY A 598 -8.73 21.30 4.51
C GLY A 598 -8.40 20.69 5.88
N GLY A 599 -7.57 19.67 5.95
CA GLY A 599 -7.20 18.97 7.17
C GLY A 599 -6.21 17.84 6.95
N ASN A 600 -5.71 17.28 8.06
CA ASN A 600 -4.85 16.10 7.97
C ASN A 600 -5.66 14.89 7.48
N ARG A 601 -5.24 14.25 6.40
CA ARG A 601 -5.85 13.06 5.80
C ARG A 601 -6.25 11.99 6.82
N GLN A 602 -5.43 11.77 7.85
CA GLN A 602 -5.68 10.76 8.90
C GLN A 602 -6.81 11.14 9.88
N SER A 603 -7.29 12.37 9.87
CA SER A 603 -8.33 12.89 10.74
C SER A 603 -9.55 13.43 9.99
N LEU A 604 -9.58 13.26 8.67
CA LEU A 604 -10.73 13.64 7.84
C LEU A 604 -11.93 12.69 8.11
N GLY A 605 -13.13 13.20 7.87
CA GLY A 605 -14.34 12.41 7.81
C GLY A 605 -14.38 11.47 6.62
N LEU A 606 -15.47 10.71 6.50
CA LEU A 606 -15.64 9.72 5.43
C LEU A 606 -15.55 10.39 4.05
N VAL A 607 -16.35 11.42 3.81
CA VAL A 607 -16.47 12.08 2.50
C VAL A 607 -15.19 12.83 2.14
N GLU A 608 -14.69 13.64 3.07
CA GLU A 608 -13.47 14.42 2.84
C GLU A 608 -12.25 13.53 2.57
N SER A 609 -12.21 12.32 3.16
CA SER A 609 -11.13 11.38 2.93
C SER A 609 -11.12 10.82 1.51
N GLN A 610 -12.29 10.70 0.86
CA GLN A 610 -12.41 10.16 -0.50
C GLN A 610 -11.75 11.07 -1.54
N GLN A 611 -11.64 12.38 -1.29
CA GLN A 611 -10.93 13.31 -2.18
C GLN A 611 -9.47 12.90 -2.42
N SER A 612 -8.83 12.22 -1.45
CA SER A 612 -7.45 11.73 -1.61
C SER A 612 -7.32 10.46 -2.45
N TYR A 613 -8.41 9.93 -2.94
CA TYR A 613 -8.49 8.77 -3.82
C TYR A 613 -9.03 9.12 -5.20
N THR A 614 -9.02 10.40 -5.59
CA THR A 614 -9.44 10.85 -6.92
C THR A 614 -8.25 11.16 -7.80
N THR A 615 -8.31 10.78 -9.07
CA THR A 615 -7.33 11.10 -10.10
C THR A 615 -8.05 11.58 -11.36
N PRO A 616 -7.45 12.46 -12.18
CA PRO A 616 -8.09 12.88 -13.42
C PRO A 616 -8.16 11.71 -14.39
N TYR A 617 -9.25 11.65 -15.17
CA TYR A 617 -9.32 10.81 -16.36
C TYR A 617 -9.76 11.63 -17.58
N VAL A 618 -9.35 11.16 -18.75
CA VAL A 618 -9.71 11.69 -20.07
C VAL A 618 -10.01 10.51 -21.00
N ILE A 619 -11.17 10.51 -21.67
CA ILE A 619 -11.50 9.63 -22.80
C ILE A 619 -11.67 10.54 -24.00
N TRP A 620 -10.72 10.53 -24.92
CA TRP A 620 -10.67 11.35 -26.11
C TRP A 620 -10.74 10.52 -27.38
N THR A 621 -11.37 11.07 -28.42
CA THR A 621 -11.43 10.43 -29.75
C THR A 621 -11.06 11.42 -30.86
N ASN A 622 -10.48 10.91 -31.96
CA ASN A 622 -10.21 11.70 -33.16
C ASN A 622 -11.43 11.78 -34.10
N TYR A 623 -12.56 11.27 -33.68
CA TYR A 623 -13.84 11.32 -34.38
C TYR A 623 -14.90 12.05 -33.53
N PRO A 624 -16.04 12.48 -34.11
CA PRO A 624 -17.08 13.15 -33.36
C PRO A 624 -17.56 12.30 -32.16
N PHE A 625 -17.54 12.91 -30.99
CA PHE A 625 -17.82 12.27 -29.73
C PHE A 625 -18.43 13.26 -28.74
N GLU A 626 -19.37 12.82 -27.92
CA GLU A 626 -20.03 13.66 -26.93
C GLU A 626 -19.04 14.12 -25.85
N THR A 627 -19.09 15.41 -25.53
CA THR A 627 -18.28 15.96 -24.43
C THR A 627 -19.11 16.00 -23.16
N VAL A 628 -18.67 15.26 -22.13
CA VAL A 628 -19.34 15.14 -20.84
C VAL A 628 -18.30 15.17 -19.73
N GLU A 629 -18.65 15.81 -18.60
CA GLU A 629 -17.92 15.74 -17.34
C GLU A 629 -18.71 14.89 -16.36
N GLU A 630 -18.11 13.81 -15.87
CA GLU A 630 -18.71 12.91 -14.87
C GLU A 630 -17.65 12.24 -14.02
N ASP A 631 -17.99 11.89 -12.77
CA ASP A 631 -17.12 11.21 -11.82
C ASP A 631 -17.61 9.78 -11.58
N PHE A 632 -16.67 8.80 -11.58
CA PHE A 632 -16.98 7.40 -11.26
C PHE A 632 -15.74 6.65 -10.75
N SER A 633 -15.88 5.39 -10.37
CA SER A 633 -14.76 4.59 -9.84
C SER A 633 -14.11 3.69 -10.88
N ALA A 634 -12.83 3.37 -10.68
CA ALA A 634 -11.94 2.70 -11.66
C ALA A 634 -12.47 1.33 -12.12
N ASN A 635 -13.21 0.61 -11.29
CA ASN A 635 -13.83 -0.67 -11.65
C ASN A 635 -14.84 -0.58 -12.81
N TYR A 636 -15.37 0.59 -13.11
CA TYR A 636 -16.28 0.80 -14.23
C TYR A 636 -15.58 1.18 -15.54
N LEU A 637 -14.31 1.62 -15.47
CA LEU A 637 -13.62 2.24 -16.60
C LEU A 637 -13.59 1.33 -17.84
N GLY A 638 -13.21 0.05 -17.69
CA GLY A 638 -13.15 -0.89 -18.80
C GLY A 638 -14.51 -1.11 -19.47
N SER A 639 -15.58 -1.31 -18.67
CA SER A 639 -16.95 -1.49 -19.18
C SER A 639 -17.45 -0.22 -19.86
N TYR A 640 -17.16 0.95 -19.29
CA TYR A 640 -17.55 2.23 -19.89
C TYR A 640 -16.83 2.49 -21.22
N MET A 641 -15.56 2.13 -21.32
CA MET A 641 -14.83 2.19 -22.60
C MET A 641 -15.50 1.31 -23.68
N LEU A 642 -15.87 0.06 -23.34
CA LEU A 642 -16.56 -0.84 -24.27
C LEU A 642 -17.88 -0.24 -24.75
N GLN A 643 -18.69 0.30 -23.83
CA GLN A 643 -19.96 0.98 -24.15
C GLN A 643 -19.73 2.16 -25.12
N LEU A 644 -18.78 3.04 -24.80
CA LEU A 644 -18.49 4.24 -25.62
C LEU A 644 -17.90 3.89 -26.99
N ALA A 645 -17.17 2.78 -27.09
CA ALA A 645 -16.62 2.26 -28.35
C ALA A 645 -17.66 1.51 -29.20
N GLY A 646 -18.89 1.36 -28.73
CA GLY A 646 -19.92 0.57 -29.41
C GLY A 646 -19.55 -0.91 -29.59
N LEU A 647 -18.82 -1.46 -28.65
CA LEU A 647 -18.39 -2.84 -28.61
C LEU A 647 -19.36 -3.71 -27.82
N GLU A 648 -19.43 -4.98 -28.16
CA GLU A 648 -20.25 -5.94 -27.42
C GLU A 648 -19.71 -6.11 -25.99
N MET A 649 -20.63 -6.25 -25.03
CA MET A 649 -20.32 -6.41 -23.62
C MET A 649 -20.88 -7.74 -23.09
N PRO A 650 -20.05 -8.56 -22.43
CA PRO A 650 -20.52 -9.68 -21.63
C PRO A 650 -21.50 -9.27 -20.53
N GLY A 651 -22.29 -10.21 -20.02
CA GLY A 651 -23.27 -9.94 -18.96
C GLY A 651 -22.70 -9.23 -17.72
N TYR A 652 -21.50 -9.59 -17.30
CA TYR A 652 -20.82 -8.93 -16.18
C TYR A 652 -20.56 -7.43 -16.43
N ASN A 653 -20.13 -7.08 -17.65
CA ASN A 653 -19.90 -5.66 -17.99
C ASN A 653 -21.21 -4.88 -18.12
N GLN A 654 -22.31 -5.54 -18.60
CA GLN A 654 -23.65 -4.94 -18.58
C GLN A 654 -24.13 -4.70 -17.16
N PHE A 655 -23.93 -5.67 -16.25
CA PHE A 655 -24.22 -5.49 -14.82
C PHE A 655 -23.46 -4.30 -14.23
N LEU A 656 -22.14 -4.16 -14.54
CA LEU A 656 -21.34 -3.04 -14.05
C LEU A 656 -21.87 -1.69 -14.54
N MET A 657 -22.35 -1.59 -15.78
CA MET A 657 -22.92 -0.34 -16.29
C MET A 657 -24.25 0.00 -15.60
N ASN A 658 -25.10 -0.98 -15.35
CA ASN A 658 -26.33 -0.79 -14.57
C ASN A 658 -26.03 -0.41 -13.12
N LEU A 659 -24.99 -1.01 -12.51
CA LEU A 659 -24.56 -0.67 -11.15
C LEU A 659 -24.02 0.76 -11.09
N LYS A 660 -23.26 1.22 -12.10
CA LYS A 660 -22.75 2.59 -12.21
C LYS A 660 -23.86 3.64 -12.16
N GLU A 661 -25.02 3.36 -12.78
CA GLU A 661 -26.17 4.27 -12.76
C GLU A 661 -26.72 4.51 -11.35
N GLN A 662 -26.62 3.53 -10.45
CA GLN A 662 -27.12 3.62 -9.07
C GLN A 662 -26.02 4.02 -8.08
N LEU A 663 -24.81 3.46 -8.24
CA LEU A 663 -23.64 3.63 -7.39
C LEU A 663 -22.42 4.01 -8.24
N PRO A 664 -22.38 5.24 -8.78
CA PRO A 664 -21.27 5.66 -9.66
C PRO A 664 -19.90 5.55 -9.01
N ILE A 665 -19.82 5.63 -7.68
CA ILE A 665 -18.53 5.55 -7.01
C ILE A 665 -18.52 4.45 -5.95
N ILE A 666 -17.62 3.49 -6.14
CA ILE A 666 -17.22 2.52 -5.14
C ILE A 666 -15.82 2.89 -4.66
N GLY A 667 -15.78 3.63 -3.55
CA GLY A 667 -14.55 4.17 -2.98
C GLY A 667 -13.96 3.29 -1.87
N VAL A 668 -12.87 3.77 -1.28
CA VAL A 668 -12.19 3.07 -0.19
C VAL A 668 -13.03 3.08 1.08
N GLY A 669 -13.67 1.96 1.37
CA GLY A 669 -14.51 1.79 2.57
C GLY A 669 -15.86 2.50 2.52
N ALA A 670 -16.28 3.01 1.37
CA ALA A 670 -17.50 3.76 1.18
C ALA A 670 -18.04 3.64 -0.25
N VAL A 671 -19.33 3.90 -0.45
CA VAL A 671 -19.95 4.08 -1.76
C VAL A 671 -20.65 5.42 -1.84
N CYS A 672 -20.76 5.98 -3.05
CA CYS A 672 -21.57 7.15 -3.33
C CYS A 672 -22.69 6.76 -4.28
N ASP A 673 -23.93 7.20 -3.98
CA ASP A 673 -25.07 6.94 -4.84
C ASP A 673 -25.20 8.02 -5.95
N LYS A 674 -26.15 7.81 -6.87
CA LYS A 674 -26.47 8.70 -7.98
C LYS A 674 -26.85 10.14 -7.55
N ASP A 675 -27.31 10.29 -6.31
CA ASP A 675 -27.74 11.58 -5.73
C ASP A 675 -26.59 12.26 -4.97
N GLY A 676 -25.39 11.70 -4.95
CA GLY A 676 -24.19 12.23 -4.28
C GLY A 676 -24.11 11.94 -2.79
N ASN A 677 -24.93 11.02 -2.26
CA ASN A 677 -24.89 10.64 -0.85
C ASN A 677 -23.83 9.54 -0.63
N TRP A 678 -23.02 9.74 0.40
CA TRP A 678 -21.97 8.80 0.77
C TRP A 678 -22.38 7.91 1.94
N TYR A 679 -22.12 6.62 1.79
CA TYR A 679 -22.41 5.60 2.80
C TYR A 679 -21.15 4.78 3.11
N ALA A 680 -20.86 4.59 4.40
CA ALA A 680 -19.83 3.65 4.81
C ALA A 680 -20.25 2.20 4.48
N ASN A 681 -19.31 1.30 4.25
CA ASN A 681 -19.60 -0.08 3.86
C ASN A 681 -20.46 -0.86 4.84
N ASP A 682 -20.47 -0.46 6.12
CA ASP A 682 -21.28 -1.07 7.20
C ASP A 682 -22.57 -0.32 7.52
N ALA A 683 -22.91 0.74 6.78
CA ALA A 683 -24.03 1.62 7.02
C ALA A 683 -24.82 1.97 5.73
N ARG A 684 -24.75 1.12 4.71
CA ARG A 684 -25.47 1.30 3.45
C ARG A 684 -26.96 0.94 3.62
N PRO A 685 -27.86 1.59 2.88
CA PRO A 685 -29.25 1.13 2.69
C PRO A 685 -29.32 -0.33 2.21
N ASP A 686 -30.42 -1.02 2.52
CA ASP A 686 -30.59 -2.44 2.18
C ASP A 686 -30.49 -2.69 0.68
N ASP A 687 -31.07 -1.82 -0.17
CA ASP A 687 -31.01 -1.94 -1.64
C ASP A 687 -29.56 -1.86 -2.14
N TYR A 688 -28.78 -0.89 -1.68
CA TYR A 688 -27.37 -0.78 -2.05
C TYR A 688 -26.53 -1.91 -1.45
N THR A 689 -26.92 -2.44 -0.30
CA THR A 689 -26.27 -3.61 0.29
C THR A 689 -26.51 -4.85 -0.57
N LYS A 690 -27.72 -5.02 -1.12
CA LYS A 690 -28.03 -6.10 -2.06
C LYS A 690 -27.20 -5.97 -3.34
N LEU A 691 -27.18 -4.78 -3.99
CA LEU A 691 -26.39 -4.54 -5.21
C LEU A 691 -24.90 -4.86 -5.01
N MET A 692 -24.33 -4.41 -3.89
CA MET A 692 -22.92 -4.69 -3.57
C MET A 692 -22.66 -6.17 -3.22
N THR A 693 -23.68 -6.88 -2.68
CA THR A 693 -23.58 -8.33 -2.44
C THR A 693 -23.62 -9.09 -3.75
N ASP A 694 -24.53 -8.75 -4.66
CA ASP A 694 -24.64 -9.35 -5.99
C ASP A 694 -23.34 -9.11 -6.78
N TYR A 695 -22.80 -7.90 -6.74
CA TYR A 695 -21.48 -7.58 -7.33
C TYR A 695 -20.36 -8.46 -6.75
N ASN A 696 -20.29 -8.59 -5.42
CA ASN A 696 -19.28 -9.43 -4.78
C ASN A 696 -19.43 -10.91 -5.16
N ILE A 697 -20.67 -11.42 -5.34
CA ILE A 697 -20.94 -12.78 -5.82
C ILE A 697 -20.38 -12.99 -7.25
N LEU A 698 -20.63 -12.04 -8.15
CA LEU A 698 -20.13 -12.11 -9.52
C LEU A 698 -18.61 -12.02 -9.58
N GLU A 699 -17.99 -11.08 -8.86
CA GLU A 699 -16.54 -10.95 -8.75
C GLU A 699 -15.90 -12.20 -8.16
N TYR A 700 -16.47 -12.75 -7.08
CA TYR A 700 -15.97 -13.98 -6.47
C TYR A 700 -15.97 -15.15 -7.47
N ASN A 701 -17.00 -15.26 -8.31
CA ASN A 701 -17.06 -16.29 -9.34
C ASN A 701 -15.98 -16.10 -10.40
N ASN A 702 -15.68 -14.86 -10.83
CA ASN A 702 -14.59 -14.58 -11.76
C ASN A 702 -13.22 -14.94 -11.17
N GLN A 703 -12.94 -14.47 -9.96
CA GLN A 703 -11.58 -14.49 -9.40
C GLN A 703 -11.26 -15.76 -8.59
N PHE A 704 -12.22 -16.30 -7.84
CA PHE A 704 -11.94 -17.33 -6.85
C PHE A 704 -12.58 -18.69 -7.15
N GLU A 705 -13.62 -18.74 -7.98
CA GLU A 705 -14.20 -20.00 -8.42
C GLU A 705 -13.34 -20.59 -9.55
N LYS A 706 -12.86 -21.85 -9.35
CA LYS A 706 -11.92 -22.46 -10.29
C LYS A 706 -12.53 -23.56 -11.15
N LYS A 707 -13.66 -24.12 -10.72
CA LYS A 707 -14.27 -25.29 -11.37
C LYS A 707 -15.60 -24.98 -12.01
N ASP A 708 -16.33 -24.10 -11.38
CA ASP A 708 -17.72 -23.80 -11.75
C ASP A 708 -17.86 -22.31 -12.07
N VAL A 709 -16.85 -21.73 -12.75
CA VAL A 709 -16.92 -20.38 -13.32
C VAL A 709 -18.02 -20.34 -14.36
N ILE A 710 -18.88 -19.34 -14.28
CA ILE A 710 -19.94 -19.12 -15.28
C ILE A 710 -19.36 -18.30 -16.44
N GLU A 711 -18.58 -18.96 -17.30
CA GLU A 711 -17.85 -18.30 -18.40
C GLU A 711 -18.75 -17.42 -19.29
N SER A 712 -19.99 -17.86 -19.58
CA SER A 712 -20.94 -17.08 -20.38
C SER A 712 -21.27 -15.69 -19.81
N LEU A 713 -21.01 -15.47 -18.53
CA LEU A 713 -21.18 -14.17 -17.87
C LEU A 713 -20.03 -13.20 -18.19
N PHE A 714 -18.83 -13.72 -18.45
CA PHE A 714 -17.59 -12.94 -18.61
C PHE A 714 -17.07 -12.93 -20.04
N THR A 715 -17.62 -13.74 -20.94
CA THR A 715 -17.19 -13.85 -22.35
C THR A 715 -18.35 -13.53 -23.30
N LEU A 716 -18.01 -13.09 -24.50
CA LEU A 716 -18.98 -12.96 -25.60
C LEU A 716 -19.33 -14.32 -26.14
N LYS A 717 -20.59 -14.49 -26.63
CA LYS A 717 -21.09 -15.74 -27.22
C LYS A 717 -20.53 -16.00 -28.58
#